data_c2b624c414dbec4f36ce3110a2cc2a1c
#
_entry.id   c2b624c414dbec4f36ce3110a2cc2a1c
#
_cell.length_a   1.000
_cell.length_b   1.000
_cell.length_c   1.000
_cell.angle_alpha   90.00
_cell.angle_beta   90.00
_cell.angle_gamma   90.00
#
_symmetry.space_group_name_H-M   'P 1'
#
loop_
_entity.id
_entity.type
_entity.pdbx_description
1 polymer ?
#
loop_
_entity_poly.entity_id
_entity_poly.type
_entity_poly.pdbx_seq_one_letter_code
_entity_poly.pdbx_strand_id
1 'polypeptide(L)'
;MQRFAPSRDGRLASRARALVVGRGGDRLRVARALWPYVWPADRPDLKATVVFSLVLMLFAKLVTVAMPFTYKWATDALAAAAGARVPPAGTLAFLLGAPVVATLLYGLARVAMSLLVQVREGMFAKVAMHAVRRLALNTFEHMHRLSLRFHLERKTGGLTRVLERGRLGIENITRMTLMTFVPTIVEFALVLVVLLLAFDWRYALAVALMIALYLWFTVRATDWRIQIRRAMNESDSDANTKAIDSLLNYETVKYFGAEEREAGRYDRSMAAYERASVNSYTSLAVLNAGQAVIFTVALTGCMVMAGLDIVAGQRTLGDFVMVNALMLQLFIPLNFMGMVYREIKQSLIDIERMMDVMAQQPEVADRPGAKPLAVSGGSIRLEKVVFHYDPERTILKGLSFEVPAGKMVAIVGPSGAGKSTVSRILLRFYDVAGGRVTIDGQDIREVTQASLRAAIGVVPQDTVLFNDTILYNIRYGRPDASDEEVREAARMAQIDDFIATLPDGYVTMVGERGLKLSGGEKQRVAIARTILKAPPILILDEATSALDSHTEKEIQNALDQVARNRTTVVIAHRLSTIVNADNILVLDAGTLIEQGTHAELMARGGLYASLWNRQREAERAREVLAEALAQEGRRIGGGRLQSTASPALEQEAHS
;
A
#
# COMPACT_ATOMS: atom_id res chain seq x y z
N MET A 1 12.78 -2.21 -26.96
CA MET A 1 12.62 -0.78 -26.58
C MET A 1 11.28 -0.25 -27.08
N GLN A 2 10.20 -0.55 -26.39
CA GLN A 2 8.92 0.13 -26.63
C GLN A 2 8.98 1.49 -25.93
N ARG A 3 8.92 2.55 -26.73
CA ARG A 3 8.82 3.93 -26.26
C ARG A 3 7.58 4.06 -25.39
N PHE A 4 7.75 4.24 -24.07
CA PHE A 4 6.72 4.81 -23.22
C PHE A 4 6.46 6.26 -23.69
N ALA A 5 5.63 6.41 -24.72
CA ALA A 5 5.01 7.69 -24.99
C ALA A 5 4.20 8.08 -23.74
N PRO A 6 4.20 9.37 -23.33
CA PRO A 6 3.35 9.80 -22.22
C PRO A 6 1.92 9.47 -22.62
N SER A 7 1.35 8.45 -21.97
CA SER A 7 -0.01 8.00 -22.21
C SER A 7 -0.95 9.20 -22.05
N ARG A 8 -2.05 9.25 -22.82
CA ARG A 8 -3.15 10.22 -22.64
C ARG A 8 -3.58 10.37 -21.17
N ASP A 9 -3.24 9.42 -20.32
CA ASP A 9 -3.43 9.37 -18.86
C ASP A 9 -2.63 10.41 -18.07
N GLY A 10 -1.48 10.87 -18.54
CA GLY A 10 -0.75 11.99 -17.92
C GLY A 10 -1.56 13.30 -17.89
N ARG A 11 -2.48 13.49 -18.83
CA ARG A 11 -3.39 14.65 -18.85
C ARG A 11 -4.56 14.51 -17.90
N LEU A 12 -5.01 13.29 -17.59
CA LEU A 12 -6.04 13.05 -16.58
C LEU A 12 -5.47 13.19 -15.16
N ALA A 13 -4.25 12.69 -14.95
CA ALA A 13 -3.54 12.89 -13.68
C ALA A 13 -3.22 14.37 -13.42
N SER A 14 -2.85 15.15 -14.47
CA SER A 14 -2.61 16.60 -14.35
C SER A 14 -3.91 17.39 -14.10
N ARG A 15 -5.04 16.98 -14.68
CA ARG A 15 -6.36 17.56 -14.38
C ARG A 15 -6.85 17.22 -12.97
N ALA A 16 -6.64 15.99 -12.51
CA ALA A 16 -6.92 15.62 -11.13
C ALA A 16 -6.04 16.42 -10.14
N ARG A 17 -4.75 16.66 -10.48
CA ARG A 17 -3.85 17.51 -9.70
C ARG A 17 -4.32 18.97 -9.62
N ALA A 18 -4.73 19.57 -10.73
CA ALA A 18 -5.21 20.95 -10.76
C ALA A 18 -6.46 21.18 -9.92
N LEU A 19 -7.25 20.12 -9.65
CA LEU A 19 -8.45 20.17 -8.83
C LEU A 19 -8.18 20.01 -7.33
N VAL A 20 -7.01 19.48 -6.93
CA VAL A 20 -6.66 19.16 -5.52
C VAL A 20 -5.89 20.27 -4.82
N VAL A 21 -5.28 21.22 -5.54
CA VAL A 21 -4.51 22.34 -4.95
C VAL A 21 -5.43 23.40 -4.38
N GLY A 22 -6.00 23.16 -3.19
CA GLY A 22 -6.75 24.15 -2.44
C GLY A 22 -7.09 23.65 -1.03
N ARG A 23 -6.68 24.42 -0.02
CA ARG A 23 -6.85 24.13 1.41
C ARG A 23 -8.27 23.74 1.81
N GLY A 24 -8.40 22.57 2.44
CA GLY A 24 -9.42 22.25 3.44
C GLY A 24 -10.81 21.87 2.93
N GLY A 25 -11.19 20.57 3.06
CA GLY A 25 -12.58 20.21 3.36
C GLY A 25 -13.64 20.22 2.24
N ASP A 26 -13.24 20.37 0.98
CA ASP A 26 -14.23 20.39 -0.12
C ASP A 26 -14.55 18.99 -0.64
N ARG A 27 -15.55 18.36 -0.02
CA ARG A 27 -16.04 17.02 -0.39
C ARG A 27 -16.46 16.92 -1.87
N LEU A 28 -16.91 18.04 -2.45
CA LEU A 28 -17.24 18.13 -3.87
C LEU A 28 -15.99 18.00 -4.77
N ARG A 29 -14.83 18.41 -4.29
CA ARG A 29 -13.56 18.25 -5.03
C ARG A 29 -13.17 16.78 -5.17
N VAL A 30 -13.28 16.00 -4.08
CA VAL A 30 -12.98 14.56 -4.11
C VAL A 30 -13.93 13.86 -5.08
N ALA A 31 -15.22 14.14 -5.02
CA ALA A 31 -16.20 13.57 -5.94
C ALA A 31 -15.89 13.95 -7.42
N ARG A 32 -15.51 15.21 -7.67
CA ARG A 32 -15.14 15.69 -9.01
C ARG A 32 -13.84 15.07 -9.51
N ALA A 33 -12.86 14.82 -8.61
CA ALA A 33 -11.62 14.15 -8.93
C ALA A 33 -11.82 12.66 -9.26
N LEU A 34 -12.81 12.00 -8.64
CA LEU A 34 -13.17 10.61 -8.91
C LEU A 34 -13.99 10.41 -10.19
N TRP A 35 -14.72 11.43 -10.63
CA TRP A 35 -15.61 11.34 -11.78
C TRP A 35 -14.95 10.78 -13.06
N PRO A 36 -13.71 11.19 -13.45
CA PRO A 36 -13.04 10.65 -14.64
C PRO A 36 -12.73 9.15 -14.55
N TYR A 37 -12.68 8.57 -13.35
CA TYR A 37 -12.41 7.14 -13.14
C TYR A 37 -13.68 6.30 -13.21
N VAL A 38 -14.81 6.86 -12.76
CA VAL A 38 -16.14 6.21 -12.84
C VAL A 38 -16.74 6.38 -14.24
N TRP A 39 -16.46 7.54 -14.89
CA TRP A 39 -16.94 7.88 -16.23
C TRP A 39 -15.76 8.10 -17.20
N PRO A 40 -15.01 7.05 -17.56
CA PRO A 40 -13.80 7.17 -18.35
C PRO A 40 -14.12 7.62 -19.79
N ALA A 41 -13.40 8.65 -20.27
CA ALA A 41 -13.65 9.23 -21.58
C ALA A 41 -13.29 8.28 -22.75
N ASP A 42 -12.32 7.43 -22.50
CA ASP A 42 -11.66 6.51 -23.44
C ASP A 42 -12.32 5.11 -23.52
N ARG A 43 -13.33 4.81 -22.69
CA ARG A 43 -13.98 3.50 -22.60
C ARG A 43 -15.50 3.63 -22.77
N PRO A 44 -16.02 3.66 -24.01
CA PRO A 44 -17.45 3.76 -24.26
C PRO A 44 -18.26 2.56 -23.74
N ASP A 45 -17.64 1.37 -23.71
CA ASP A 45 -18.20 0.14 -23.15
C ASP A 45 -18.54 0.28 -21.66
N LEU A 46 -17.67 0.89 -20.86
CA LEU A 46 -17.92 1.12 -19.44
C LEU A 46 -19.00 2.19 -19.21
N LYS A 47 -19.04 3.24 -20.06
CA LYS A 47 -20.13 4.24 -20.00
C LYS A 47 -21.48 3.60 -20.29
N ALA A 48 -21.56 2.77 -21.34
CA ALA A 48 -22.77 2.04 -21.67
C ALA A 48 -23.19 1.13 -20.49
N THR A 49 -22.23 0.45 -19.84
CA THR A 49 -22.49 -0.37 -18.65
C THR A 49 -23.05 0.44 -17.48
N VAL A 50 -22.52 1.66 -17.21
CA VAL A 50 -23.03 2.55 -16.16
C VAL A 50 -24.47 2.98 -16.48
N VAL A 51 -24.75 3.45 -17.71
CA VAL A 51 -26.10 3.87 -18.13
C VAL A 51 -27.07 2.70 -18.01
N PHE A 52 -26.71 1.53 -18.54
CA PHE A 52 -27.57 0.35 -18.47
C PHE A 52 -27.82 -0.09 -17.01
N SER A 53 -26.81 -0.03 -16.15
CA SER A 53 -26.95 -0.33 -14.72
C SER A 53 -27.89 0.65 -14.02
N LEU A 54 -27.88 1.95 -14.38
CA LEU A 54 -28.79 2.95 -13.85
C LEU A 54 -30.23 2.73 -14.35
N VAL A 55 -30.42 2.38 -15.63
CA VAL A 55 -31.73 2.02 -16.17
C VAL A 55 -32.29 0.78 -15.48
N LEU A 56 -31.44 -0.26 -15.34
CA LEU A 56 -31.80 -1.49 -14.65
C LEU A 56 -32.17 -1.23 -13.17
N MET A 57 -31.44 -0.33 -12.52
CA MET A 57 -31.74 0.13 -11.15
C MET A 57 -33.12 0.76 -11.07
N LEU A 58 -33.44 1.71 -11.97
CA LEU A 58 -34.74 2.37 -11.99
C LEU A 58 -35.83 1.37 -12.21
N PHE A 59 -35.65 0.46 -13.17
CA PHE A 59 -36.63 -0.59 -13.46
C PHE A 59 -36.85 -1.52 -12.27
N ALA A 60 -35.75 -1.97 -11.63
CA ALA A 60 -35.81 -2.78 -10.42
C ALA A 60 -36.59 -2.07 -9.28
N LYS A 61 -36.39 -0.76 -9.10
CA LYS A 61 -37.12 0.02 -8.09
C LYS A 61 -38.58 0.22 -8.43
N LEU A 62 -38.91 0.37 -9.71
CA LEU A 62 -40.32 0.37 -10.14
C LEU A 62 -41.02 -0.96 -9.84
N VAL A 63 -40.37 -2.09 -10.14
CA VAL A 63 -40.89 -3.42 -9.80
C VAL A 63 -41.03 -3.58 -8.28
N THR A 64 -40.03 -3.11 -7.50
CA THR A 64 -40.08 -3.14 -6.04
C THR A 64 -41.28 -2.41 -5.49
N VAL A 65 -41.58 -1.19 -5.97
CA VAL A 65 -42.70 -0.37 -5.51
C VAL A 65 -44.04 -0.87 -6.06
N ALA A 66 -44.06 -1.57 -7.20
CA ALA A 66 -45.24 -2.21 -7.75
C ALA A 66 -45.69 -3.49 -7.00
N MET A 67 -44.76 -4.14 -6.30
CA MET A 67 -45.01 -5.42 -5.62
C MET A 67 -46.12 -5.34 -4.55
N PRO A 68 -46.23 -4.30 -3.69
CA PRO A 68 -47.34 -4.14 -2.75
C PRO A 68 -48.74 -4.07 -3.40
N PHE A 69 -48.84 -3.61 -4.66
CA PHE A 69 -50.13 -3.62 -5.38
C PHE A 69 -50.60 -5.03 -5.70
N THR A 70 -49.70 -5.92 -6.11
CA THR A 70 -50.04 -7.33 -6.36
C THR A 70 -50.47 -8.02 -5.09
N TYR A 71 -49.85 -7.66 -3.95
CA TYR A 71 -50.27 -8.14 -2.64
C TYR A 71 -51.64 -7.61 -2.21
N LYS A 72 -51.91 -6.30 -2.46
CA LYS A 72 -53.24 -5.70 -2.28
C LYS A 72 -54.29 -6.47 -3.10
N TRP A 73 -54.06 -6.67 -4.40
CA TRP A 73 -55.03 -7.37 -5.29
C TRP A 73 -55.29 -8.79 -4.84
N ALA A 74 -54.26 -9.52 -4.38
CA ALA A 74 -54.41 -10.87 -3.82
C ALA A 74 -55.32 -10.83 -2.57
N THR A 75 -55.10 -9.87 -1.67
CA THR A 75 -55.87 -9.75 -0.43
C THR A 75 -57.32 -9.33 -0.69
N ASP A 76 -57.55 -8.37 -1.57
CA ASP A 76 -58.89 -7.93 -1.95
C ASP A 76 -59.69 -9.06 -2.64
N ALA A 77 -59.03 -9.82 -3.52
CA ALA A 77 -59.64 -10.96 -4.18
C ALA A 77 -59.98 -12.10 -3.20
N LEU A 78 -59.13 -12.36 -2.21
CA LEU A 78 -59.40 -13.32 -1.13
C LEU A 78 -60.57 -12.86 -0.24
N ALA A 79 -60.61 -11.58 0.13
CA ALA A 79 -61.69 -11.02 0.93
C ALA A 79 -63.04 -11.08 0.19
N ALA A 80 -63.06 -10.78 -1.10
CA ALA A 80 -64.23 -10.92 -1.95
C ALA A 80 -64.69 -12.39 -2.08
N ALA A 81 -63.76 -13.33 -2.23
CA ALA A 81 -64.07 -14.76 -2.28
C ALA A 81 -64.60 -15.31 -0.94
N ALA A 82 -64.14 -14.79 0.20
CA ALA A 82 -64.64 -15.18 1.53
C ALA A 82 -66.03 -14.65 1.85
N GLY A 83 -66.44 -13.51 1.28
CA GLY A 83 -67.77 -12.94 1.41
C GLY A 83 -68.81 -13.52 0.43
N ALA A 84 -68.39 -14.04 -0.71
CA ALA A 84 -69.21 -14.80 -1.64
C ALA A 84 -69.26 -16.27 -1.19
N ARG A 85 -70.48 -16.88 -1.12
CA ARG A 85 -70.57 -18.34 -0.87
C ARG A 85 -69.64 -19.06 -1.84
N VAL A 86 -68.57 -19.69 -1.26
CA VAL A 86 -67.50 -20.35 -1.99
C VAL A 86 -68.08 -21.38 -2.98
N PRO A 87 -67.75 -21.33 -4.29
CA PRO A 87 -68.07 -22.44 -5.21
C PRO A 87 -67.44 -23.74 -4.69
N PRO A 88 -68.03 -24.92 -4.93
CA PRO A 88 -67.55 -26.16 -4.37
C PRO A 88 -66.06 -26.39 -4.74
N ALA A 89 -65.25 -26.71 -3.73
CA ALA A 89 -63.86 -27.00 -3.84
C ALA A 89 -63.60 -28.05 -4.93
N GLY A 90 -62.88 -27.67 -5.98
CA GLY A 90 -62.50 -28.58 -7.07
C GLY A 90 -62.60 -28.05 -8.48
N THR A 91 -63.13 -26.87 -8.69
CA THR A 91 -63.21 -26.30 -10.05
C THR A 91 -61.89 -25.61 -10.44
N LEU A 92 -61.40 -25.91 -11.63
CA LEU A 92 -60.24 -25.24 -12.28
C LEU A 92 -60.39 -23.71 -12.25
N ALA A 93 -61.63 -23.19 -12.21
CA ALA A 93 -61.97 -21.78 -12.05
C ALA A 93 -61.47 -21.14 -10.72
N PHE A 94 -61.36 -21.93 -9.63
CA PHE A 94 -60.79 -21.43 -8.37
C PHE A 94 -59.26 -21.38 -8.45
N LEU A 95 -58.62 -22.36 -9.09
CA LEU A 95 -57.16 -22.39 -9.30
C LEU A 95 -56.67 -21.29 -10.27
N LEU A 96 -57.53 -20.90 -11.24
CA LEU A 96 -57.29 -19.79 -12.17
C LEU A 96 -57.92 -18.48 -11.70
N GLY A 97 -58.51 -18.48 -10.49
CA GLY A 97 -59.17 -17.29 -9.91
C GLY A 97 -58.19 -16.16 -9.60
N ALA A 98 -58.73 -14.94 -9.52
CA ALA A 98 -57.97 -13.71 -9.28
C ALA A 98 -56.97 -13.78 -8.08
N PRO A 99 -57.25 -14.47 -6.94
CA PRO A 99 -56.32 -14.57 -5.81
C PRO A 99 -55.05 -15.33 -6.14
N VAL A 100 -55.16 -16.46 -6.85
CA VAL A 100 -54.03 -17.30 -7.23
C VAL A 100 -53.14 -16.59 -8.23
N VAL A 101 -53.74 -15.98 -9.26
CA VAL A 101 -53.00 -15.21 -10.28
C VAL A 101 -52.26 -14.04 -9.65
N ALA A 102 -52.91 -13.28 -8.75
CA ALA A 102 -52.28 -12.16 -8.06
C ALA A 102 -51.12 -12.61 -7.15
N THR A 103 -51.27 -13.76 -6.48
CA THR A 103 -50.18 -14.34 -5.66
C THR A 103 -49.02 -14.81 -6.53
N LEU A 104 -49.28 -15.43 -7.69
CA LEU A 104 -48.25 -15.82 -8.64
C LEU A 104 -47.51 -14.59 -9.23
N LEU A 105 -48.24 -13.52 -9.55
CA LEU A 105 -47.67 -12.26 -10.01
C LEU A 105 -46.77 -11.63 -8.92
N TYR A 106 -47.18 -11.68 -7.65
CA TYR A 106 -46.35 -11.26 -6.53
C TYR A 106 -45.03 -12.06 -6.47
N GLY A 107 -45.12 -13.39 -6.55
CA GLY A 107 -43.96 -14.26 -6.56
C GLY A 107 -43.02 -13.97 -7.74
N LEU A 108 -43.57 -13.82 -8.95
CA LEU A 108 -42.81 -13.49 -10.16
C LEU A 108 -42.15 -12.12 -10.04
N ALA A 109 -42.86 -11.10 -9.56
CA ALA A 109 -42.28 -9.76 -9.32
C ALA A 109 -41.12 -9.81 -8.33
N ARG A 110 -41.23 -10.62 -7.27
CA ARG A 110 -40.18 -10.81 -6.26
C ARG A 110 -38.93 -11.49 -6.84
N VAL A 111 -39.11 -12.53 -7.66
CA VAL A 111 -38.00 -13.18 -8.37
C VAL A 111 -37.35 -12.22 -9.36
N ALA A 112 -38.18 -11.52 -10.17
CA ALA A 112 -37.68 -10.52 -11.13
C ALA A 112 -36.86 -9.42 -10.44
N MET A 113 -37.35 -8.86 -9.34
CA MET A 113 -36.63 -7.86 -8.54
C MET A 113 -35.28 -8.40 -8.08
N SER A 114 -35.25 -9.62 -7.52
CA SER A 114 -34.01 -10.21 -7.04
C SER A 114 -33.00 -10.41 -8.17
N LEU A 115 -33.43 -10.93 -9.30
CA LEU A 115 -32.56 -11.13 -10.48
C LEU A 115 -32.03 -9.80 -11.03
N LEU A 116 -32.90 -8.78 -11.16
CA LEU A 116 -32.51 -7.47 -11.66
C LEU A 116 -31.43 -6.82 -10.77
N VAL A 117 -31.57 -6.94 -9.45
CA VAL A 117 -30.56 -6.43 -8.50
C VAL A 117 -29.24 -7.17 -8.67
N GLN A 118 -29.22 -8.50 -8.75
CA GLN A 118 -28.00 -9.28 -8.90
C GLN A 118 -27.31 -9.03 -10.25
N VAL A 119 -28.05 -8.95 -11.35
CA VAL A 119 -27.51 -8.63 -12.67
C VAL A 119 -26.87 -7.23 -12.65
N ARG A 120 -27.56 -6.23 -12.08
CA ARG A 120 -27.05 -4.88 -11.92
C ARG A 120 -25.73 -4.86 -11.12
N GLU A 121 -25.67 -5.57 -9.99
CA GLU A 121 -24.47 -5.62 -9.15
C GLU A 121 -23.29 -6.27 -9.90
N GLY A 122 -23.53 -7.37 -10.58
CA GLY A 122 -22.51 -8.05 -11.39
C GLY A 122 -21.98 -7.18 -12.54
N MET A 123 -22.85 -6.43 -13.21
CA MET A 123 -22.44 -5.52 -14.28
C MET A 123 -21.62 -4.34 -13.74
N PHE A 124 -22.06 -3.75 -12.63
CA PHE A 124 -21.40 -2.59 -12.06
C PHE A 124 -20.03 -2.92 -11.45
N ALA A 125 -19.81 -4.17 -11.01
CA ALA A 125 -18.53 -4.62 -10.49
C ALA A 125 -17.39 -4.36 -11.48
N LYS A 126 -17.62 -4.51 -12.81
CA LYS A 126 -16.62 -4.21 -13.84
C LYS A 126 -16.19 -2.74 -13.83
N VAL A 127 -17.15 -1.83 -13.66
CA VAL A 127 -16.87 -0.37 -13.61
C VAL A 127 -16.11 -0.01 -12.34
N ALA A 128 -16.55 -0.52 -11.18
CA ALA A 128 -15.90 -0.27 -9.89
C ALA A 128 -14.45 -0.77 -9.88
N MET A 129 -14.22 -2.02 -10.32
CA MET A 129 -12.87 -2.60 -10.34
C MET A 129 -11.96 -1.93 -11.37
N HIS A 130 -12.49 -1.44 -12.49
CA HIS A 130 -11.70 -0.64 -13.44
C HIS A 130 -11.25 0.70 -12.81
N ALA A 131 -12.15 1.39 -12.10
CA ALA A 131 -11.82 2.63 -11.40
C ALA A 131 -10.74 2.40 -10.32
N VAL A 132 -10.90 1.35 -9.52
CA VAL A 132 -9.94 0.92 -8.49
C VAL A 132 -8.56 0.65 -9.11
N ARG A 133 -8.51 -0.21 -10.14
CA ARG A 133 -7.25 -0.57 -10.81
C ARG A 133 -6.53 0.65 -11.35
N ARG A 134 -7.26 1.54 -12.08
CA ARG A 134 -6.67 2.70 -12.74
C ARG A 134 -6.10 3.71 -11.73
N LEU A 135 -6.85 3.99 -10.67
CA LEU A 135 -6.39 4.93 -9.66
C LEU A 135 -5.26 4.36 -8.81
N ALA A 136 -5.32 3.07 -8.45
CA ALA A 136 -4.24 2.40 -7.74
C ALA A 136 -2.94 2.42 -8.55
N LEU A 137 -3.00 2.12 -9.86
CA LEU A 137 -1.84 2.17 -10.75
C LEU A 137 -1.26 3.59 -10.84
N ASN A 138 -2.11 4.60 -11.06
CA ASN A 138 -1.68 5.99 -11.16
C ASN A 138 -1.02 6.47 -9.85
N THR A 139 -1.57 6.07 -8.70
CA THR A 139 -0.99 6.41 -7.39
C THR A 139 0.35 5.72 -7.19
N PHE A 140 0.45 4.44 -7.51
CA PHE A 140 1.68 3.66 -7.42
C PHE A 140 2.80 4.24 -8.30
N GLU A 141 2.51 4.54 -9.57
CA GLU A 141 3.44 5.21 -10.47
C GLU A 141 3.88 6.57 -9.94
N HIS A 142 2.93 7.34 -9.40
CA HIS A 142 3.23 8.65 -8.84
C HIS A 142 4.14 8.55 -7.61
N MET A 143 3.88 7.60 -6.71
CA MET A 143 4.73 7.35 -5.53
C MET A 143 6.18 7.02 -5.93
N HIS A 144 6.39 6.26 -7.02
CA HIS A 144 7.73 5.98 -7.54
C HIS A 144 8.41 7.18 -8.20
N ARG A 145 7.67 8.21 -8.58
CA ARG A 145 8.22 9.48 -9.10
C ARG A 145 8.59 10.49 -8.01
N LEU A 146 8.14 10.25 -6.78
CA LEU A 146 8.48 11.13 -5.65
C LEU A 146 9.95 10.95 -5.25
N SER A 147 10.51 12.00 -4.63
CA SER A 147 11.91 12.07 -4.24
C SER A 147 12.27 11.05 -3.16
N LEU A 148 13.57 10.71 -3.07
CA LEU A 148 14.10 9.85 -2.01
C LEU A 148 13.82 10.43 -0.62
N ARG A 149 13.87 11.78 -0.44
CA ARG A 149 13.53 12.46 0.82
C ARG A 149 12.14 12.10 1.29
N PHE A 150 11.14 12.15 0.41
CA PHE A 150 9.76 11.80 0.73
C PHE A 150 9.64 10.38 1.29
N HIS A 151 10.40 9.42 0.72
CA HIS A 151 10.38 8.03 1.17
C HIS A 151 11.13 7.81 2.49
N LEU A 152 12.22 8.55 2.74
CA LEU A 152 12.98 8.47 3.98
C LEU A 152 12.27 9.13 5.17
N GLU A 153 11.59 10.27 4.95
CA GLU A 153 10.85 10.98 5.99
C GLU A 153 9.56 10.25 6.41
N ARG A 154 9.00 9.44 5.54
CA ARG A 154 7.77 8.69 5.82
C ARG A 154 8.07 7.21 6.00
N LYS A 155 7.55 6.64 7.10
CA LYS A 155 7.63 5.18 7.31
C LYS A 155 6.93 4.45 6.16
N THR A 156 7.60 3.50 5.52
CA THR A 156 7.10 2.73 4.37
C THR A 156 5.71 2.12 4.63
N GLY A 157 5.48 1.57 5.82
CA GLY A 157 4.16 1.04 6.21
C GLY A 157 3.04 2.08 6.22
N GLY A 158 3.37 3.38 6.39
CA GLY A 158 2.39 4.47 6.27
C GLY A 158 1.92 4.68 4.83
N LEU A 159 2.83 4.62 3.87
CA LEU A 159 2.51 4.79 2.44
C LEU A 159 1.71 3.62 1.88
N THR A 160 2.09 2.38 2.22
CA THR A 160 1.35 1.17 1.84
C THR A 160 -0.09 1.24 2.35
N ARG A 161 -0.27 1.67 3.61
CA ARG A 161 -1.60 1.85 4.21
C ARG A 161 -2.43 2.93 3.52
N VAL A 162 -1.82 4.02 3.06
CA VAL A 162 -2.53 5.07 2.28
C VAL A 162 -3.01 4.52 0.95
N LEU A 163 -2.18 3.75 0.23
CA LEU A 163 -2.54 3.11 -1.03
C LEU A 163 -3.69 2.11 -0.84
N GLU A 164 -3.59 1.23 0.16
CA GLU A 164 -4.59 0.21 0.47
C GLU A 164 -5.94 0.84 0.87
N ARG A 165 -5.94 1.77 1.83
CA ARG A 165 -7.16 2.44 2.28
C ARG A 165 -7.78 3.30 1.18
N GLY A 166 -6.95 4.00 0.39
CA GLY A 166 -7.44 4.76 -0.76
C GLY A 166 -8.13 3.87 -1.78
N ARG A 167 -7.56 2.69 -2.09
CA ARG A 167 -8.16 1.68 -2.97
C ARG A 167 -9.51 1.21 -2.44
N LEU A 168 -9.58 0.82 -1.16
CA LEU A 168 -10.83 0.41 -0.50
C LEU A 168 -11.85 1.57 -0.45
N GLY A 169 -11.37 2.79 -0.21
CA GLY A 169 -12.21 3.98 -0.21
C GLY A 169 -12.92 4.22 -1.53
N ILE A 170 -12.24 4.02 -2.66
CA ILE A 170 -12.84 4.18 -4.00
C ILE A 170 -13.88 3.09 -4.27
N GLU A 171 -13.54 1.85 -3.94
CA GLU A 171 -14.47 0.73 -4.07
C GLU A 171 -15.75 0.99 -3.26
N ASN A 172 -15.59 1.34 -1.99
CA ASN A 172 -16.69 1.56 -1.07
C ASN A 172 -17.53 2.79 -1.47
N ILE A 173 -16.92 3.94 -1.79
CA ILE A 173 -17.70 5.13 -2.16
C ILE A 173 -18.50 4.90 -3.44
N THR A 174 -17.90 4.24 -4.44
CA THR A 174 -18.56 3.95 -5.71
C THR A 174 -19.72 2.98 -5.49
N ARG A 175 -19.50 1.91 -4.73
CA ARG A 175 -20.51 0.91 -4.41
C ARG A 175 -21.61 1.48 -3.51
N MET A 176 -21.25 2.14 -2.40
CA MET A 176 -22.25 2.68 -1.46
C MET A 176 -23.07 3.81 -2.07
N THR A 177 -22.46 4.68 -2.87
CA THR A 177 -23.22 5.79 -3.50
C THR A 177 -24.14 5.29 -4.59
N LEU A 178 -23.64 4.50 -5.57
CA LEU A 178 -24.40 4.12 -6.76
C LEU A 178 -25.27 2.87 -6.56
N MET A 179 -24.88 1.95 -5.67
CA MET A 179 -25.62 0.71 -5.46
C MET A 179 -26.56 0.75 -4.26
N THR A 180 -26.33 1.66 -3.30
CA THR A 180 -27.14 1.73 -2.08
C THR A 180 -27.81 3.10 -1.92
N PHE A 181 -27.05 4.20 -1.86
CA PHE A 181 -27.57 5.52 -1.54
C PHE A 181 -28.53 6.05 -2.60
N VAL A 182 -28.12 6.09 -3.87
CA VAL A 182 -28.97 6.59 -4.98
C VAL A 182 -30.22 5.73 -5.15
N PRO A 183 -30.17 4.38 -5.20
CA PRO A 183 -31.36 3.55 -5.25
C PRO A 183 -32.34 3.75 -4.08
N THR A 184 -31.82 3.98 -2.88
CA THR A 184 -32.64 4.23 -1.69
C THR A 184 -33.41 5.56 -1.80
N ILE A 185 -32.74 6.63 -2.27
CA ILE A 185 -33.41 7.92 -2.49
C ILE A 185 -34.53 7.80 -3.56
N VAL A 186 -34.22 7.07 -4.65
CA VAL A 186 -35.22 6.79 -5.70
C VAL A 186 -36.40 6.02 -5.13
N GLU A 187 -36.16 5.00 -4.30
CA GLU A 187 -37.22 4.21 -3.67
C GLU A 187 -38.08 5.06 -2.73
N PHE A 188 -37.49 5.92 -1.90
CA PHE A 188 -38.24 6.82 -1.03
C PHE A 188 -39.12 7.77 -1.83
N ALA A 189 -38.60 8.36 -2.91
CA ALA A 189 -39.36 9.23 -3.79
C ALA A 189 -40.52 8.48 -4.45
N LEU A 190 -40.29 7.27 -4.97
CA LEU A 190 -41.34 6.46 -5.60
C LEU A 190 -42.44 6.05 -4.61
N VAL A 191 -42.07 5.64 -3.38
CA VAL A 191 -43.07 5.29 -2.35
C VAL A 191 -43.90 6.51 -1.97
N LEU A 192 -43.31 7.70 -1.80
CA LEU A 192 -44.06 8.93 -1.52
C LEU A 192 -45.00 9.27 -2.66
N VAL A 193 -44.60 9.14 -3.91
CA VAL A 193 -45.47 9.35 -5.09
C VAL A 193 -46.63 8.35 -5.09
N VAL A 194 -46.35 7.07 -4.80
CA VAL A 194 -47.42 6.05 -4.72
C VAL A 194 -48.41 6.36 -3.60
N LEU A 195 -47.91 6.77 -2.42
CA LEU A 195 -48.80 7.16 -1.32
C LEU A 195 -49.69 8.38 -1.66
N LEU A 196 -49.15 9.37 -2.39
CA LEU A 196 -49.92 10.53 -2.87
C LEU A 196 -50.97 10.13 -3.91
N LEU A 197 -50.66 9.24 -4.84
CA LEU A 197 -51.54 8.87 -5.95
C LEU A 197 -52.57 7.79 -5.58
N ALA A 198 -52.16 6.79 -4.77
CA ALA A 198 -53.02 5.66 -4.42
C ALA A 198 -53.77 5.84 -3.11
N PHE A 199 -53.31 6.70 -2.21
CA PHE A 199 -53.96 6.97 -0.92
C PHE A 199 -54.38 8.43 -0.79
N ASP A 200 -53.75 9.19 0.10
CA ASP A 200 -54.09 10.59 0.36
C ASP A 200 -52.78 11.31 0.78
N TRP A 201 -52.73 12.63 0.64
CA TRP A 201 -51.60 13.45 1.06
C TRP A 201 -51.24 13.22 2.54
N ARG A 202 -52.20 12.85 3.43
CA ARG A 202 -51.97 12.56 4.86
C ARG A 202 -51.00 11.42 5.06
N TYR A 203 -51.09 10.32 4.30
CA TYR A 203 -50.16 9.19 4.35
C TYR A 203 -48.78 9.59 3.86
N ALA A 204 -48.72 10.30 2.74
CA ALA A 204 -47.44 10.76 2.19
C ALA A 204 -46.73 11.73 3.14
N LEU A 205 -47.46 12.64 3.80
CA LEU A 205 -46.91 13.57 4.78
C LEU A 205 -46.41 12.83 6.02
N ALA A 206 -47.14 11.87 6.56
CA ALA A 206 -46.75 11.08 7.71
C ALA A 206 -45.45 10.30 7.44
N VAL A 207 -45.35 9.68 6.25
CA VAL A 207 -44.16 8.93 5.84
C VAL A 207 -42.99 9.87 5.54
N ALA A 208 -43.20 11.01 4.89
CA ALA A 208 -42.16 12.00 4.65
C ALA A 208 -41.58 12.56 5.96
N LEU A 209 -42.47 12.88 6.92
CA LEU A 209 -42.04 13.33 8.26
C LEU A 209 -41.25 12.24 9.00
N MET A 210 -41.71 10.99 8.93
CA MET A 210 -41.02 9.84 9.49
C MET A 210 -39.61 9.68 8.89
N ILE A 211 -39.48 9.72 7.56
CA ILE A 211 -38.20 9.62 6.87
C ILE A 211 -37.28 10.78 7.32
N ALA A 212 -37.78 12.01 7.35
CA ALA A 212 -37.02 13.18 7.75
C ALA A 212 -36.53 13.07 9.20
N LEU A 213 -37.43 12.71 10.13
CA LEU A 213 -37.08 12.54 11.56
C LEU A 213 -36.11 11.38 11.78
N TYR A 214 -36.32 10.26 11.08
CA TYR A 214 -35.45 9.09 11.13
C TYR A 214 -34.02 9.42 10.66
N LEU A 215 -33.90 10.09 9.51
CA LEU A 215 -32.61 10.50 8.97
C LEU A 215 -31.92 11.54 9.87
N TRP A 216 -32.64 12.53 10.36
CA TRP A 216 -32.13 13.53 11.30
C TRP A 216 -31.59 12.87 12.58
N PHE A 217 -32.41 12.00 13.20
CA PHE A 217 -32.00 11.26 14.40
C PHE A 217 -30.77 10.37 14.13
N THR A 218 -30.79 9.64 13.01
CA THR A 218 -29.70 8.74 12.61
C THR A 218 -28.38 9.51 12.44
N VAL A 219 -28.40 10.65 11.74
CA VAL A 219 -27.19 11.47 11.55
C VAL A 219 -26.71 12.00 12.90
N ARG A 220 -27.61 12.56 13.71
CA ARG A 220 -27.27 13.15 15.02
C ARG A 220 -26.70 12.11 15.99
N ALA A 221 -27.34 10.96 16.10
CA ALA A 221 -26.89 9.87 16.95
C ALA A 221 -25.58 9.25 16.43
N THR A 222 -25.40 9.14 15.12
CA THR A 222 -24.16 8.65 14.52
C THR A 222 -22.98 9.59 14.81
N ASP A 223 -23.15 10.90 14.69
CA ASP A 223 -22.10 11.87 15.01
C ASP A 223 -21.71 11.84 16.50
N TRP A 224 -22.70 11.70 17.40
CA TRP A 224 -22.43 11.46 18.83
C TRP A 224 -21.62 10.17 19.06
N ARG A 225 -21.96 9.09 18.39
CA ARG A 225 -21.29 7.79 18.51
C ARG A 225 -19.86 7.77 17.95
N ILE A 226 -19.50 8.67 17.03
CA ILE A 226 -18.15 8.73 16.44
C ILE A 226 -17.08 8.87 17.54
N GLN A 227 -17.32 9.73 18.54
CA GLN A 227 -16.35 9.94 19.62
C GLN A 227 -16.19 8.70 20.49
N ILE A 228 -17.29 8.03 20.83
CA ILE A 228 -17.30 6.79 21.62
C ILE A 228 -16.55 5.69 20.88
N ARG A 229 -16.79 5.55 19.59
CA ARG A 229 -16.11 4.56 18.75
C ARG A 229 -14.63 4.86 18.53
N ARG A 230 -14.26 6.15 18.50
CA ARG A 230 -12.85 6.55 18.45
C ARG A 230 -12.10 6.08 19.70
N ALA A 231 -12.64 6.30 20.89
CA ALA A 231 -12.05 5.82 22.13
C ALA A 231 -11.88 4.29 22.17
N MET A 232 -12.87 3.54 21.66
CA MET A 232 -12.78 2.09 21.51
C MET A 232 -11.63 1.70 20.56
N ASN A 233 -11.53 2.32 19.39
CA ASN A 233 -10.48 2.01 18.41
C ASN A 233 -9.08 2.40 18.92
N GLU A 234 -8.95 3.47 19.69
CA GLU A 234 -7.68 3.88 20.33
C GLU A 234 -7.25 2.85 21.38
N SER A 235 -8.18 2.37 22.20
CA SER A 235 -7.91 1.32 23.20
C SER A 235 -7.55 -0.02 22.54
N ASP A 236 -8.23 -0.41 21.46
CA ASP A 236 -7.90 -1.59 20.65
C ASP A 236 -6.50 -1.50 20.07
N SER A 237 -6.17 -0.34 19.49
CA SER A 237 -4.85 -0.08 18.91
C SER A 237 -3.73 -0.12 19.96
N ASP A 238 -3.98 0.39 21.17
CA ASP A 238 -3.03 0.32 22.30
C ASP A 238 -2.77 -1.12 22.73
N ALA A 239 -3.84 -1.91 22.90
CA ALA A 239 -3.73 -3.32 23.27
C ALA A 239 -2.97 -4.13 22.20
N ASN A 240 -3.33 -3.96 20.91
CA ASN A 240 -2.66 -4.62 19.81
C ASN A 240 -1.18 -4.22 19.69
N THR A 241 -0.84 -2.95 19.90
CA THR A 241 0.56 -2.48 19.89
C THR A 241 1.38 -3.18 20.97
N LYS A 242 0.84 -3.31 22.18
CA LYS A 242 1.53 -3.98 23.29
C LYS A 242 1.69 -5.49 23.06
N ALA A 243 0.68 -6.13 22.49
CA ALA A 243 0.78 -7.55 22.12
C ALA A 243 1.88 -7.78 21.06
N ILE A 244 1.87 -6.99 19.98
CA ILE A 244 2.87 -7.11 18.92
C ILE A 244 4.27 -6.81 19.45
N ASP A 245 4.43 -5.76 20.26
CA ASP A 245 5.71 -5.37 20.84
C ASP A 245 6.29 -6.48 21.74
N SER A 246 5.47 -7.07 22.59
CA SER A 246 5.85 -8.20 23.44
C SER A 246 6.24 -9.45 22.62
N LEU A 247 5.49 -9.76 21.55
CA LEU A 247 5.77 -10.92 20.70
C LEU A 247 7.01 -10.71 19.82
N LEU A 248 7.25 -9.51 19.32
CA LEU A 248 8.48 -9.17 18.57
C LEU A 248 9.72 -9.28 19.46
N ASN A 249 9.59 -9.00 20.75
CA ASN A 249 10.65 -9.11 21.74
C ASN A 249 10.57 -10.41 22.56
N TYR A 250 10.03 -11.49 21.95
CA TYR A 250 9.78 -12.77 22.65
C TYR A 250 11.01 -13.30 23.40
N GLU A 251 12.18 -13.31 22.76
CA GLU A 251 13.40 -13.76 23.39
C GLU A 251 13.75 -12.93 24.64
N THR A 252 13.62 -11.60 24.54
CA THR A 252 13.85 -10.69 25.67
C THR A 252 12.89 -10.98 26.83
N VAL A 253 11.61 -11.20 26.54
CA VAL A 253 10.62 -11.57 27.56
C VAL A 253 11.04 -12.87 28.26
N LYS A 254 11.52 -13.87 27.50
CA LYS A 254 11.99 -15.15 28.04
C LYS A 254 13.30 -15.02 28.83
N TYR A 255 14.27 -14.23 28.35
CA TYR A 255 15.53 -14.01 29.06
C TYR A 255 15.35 -13.40 30.45
N PHE A 256 14.30 -12.59 30.62
CA PHE A 256 14.01 -11.94 31.90
C PHE A 256 12.86 -12.60 32.71
N GLY A 257 12.31 -13.73 32.24
CA GLY A 257 11.16 -14.40 32.89
C GLY A 257 9.98 -13.48 33.16
N ALA A 258 9.69 -12.60 32.18
CA ALA A 258 8.77 -11.48 32.36
C ALA A 258 7.36 -11.73 31.79
N GLU A 259 6.98 -13.00 31.55
CA GLU A 259 5.71 -13.40 30.93
C GLU A 259 4.48 -12.88 31.71
N GLU A 260 4.47 -13.05 33.01
CA GLU A 260 3.36 -12.59 33.87
C GLU A 260 3.25 -11.06 33.85
N ARG A 261 4.38 -10.35 33.83
CA ARG A 261 4.38 -8.89 33.75
C ARG A 261 3.80 -8.40 32.43
N GLU A 262 4.18 -9.03 31.30
CA GLU A 262 3.64 -8.68 29.99
C GLU A 262 2.17 -9.07 29.85
N ALA A 263 1.76 -10.23 30.37
CA ALA A 263 0.36 -10.64 30.44
C ALA A 263 -0.48 -9.61 31.23
N GLY A 264 -0.02 -9.21 32.42
CA GLY A 264 -0.69 -8.18 33.23
C GLY A 264 -0.68 -6.78 32.57
N ARG A 265 0.33 -6.46 31.74
CA ARG A 265 0.36 -5.23 30.94
C ARG A 265 -0.69 -5.26 29.83
N TYR A 266 -0.81 -6.38 29.15
CA TYR A 266 -1.80 -6.62 28.09
C TYR A 266 -3.22 -6.63 28.66
N ASP A 267 -3.46 -7.33 29.76
CA ASP A 267 -4.77 -7.41 30.44
C ASP A 267 -5.31 -6.02 30.83
N ARG A 268 -4.47 -5.15 31.38
CA ARG A 268 -4.87 -3.76 31.69
C ARG A 268 -5.34 -2.99 30.44
N SER A 269 -4.71 -3.20 29.30
CA SER A 269 -5.13 -2.58 28.04
C SER A 269 -6.41 -3.20 27.50
N MET A 270 -6.57 -4.52 27.62
CA MET A 270 -7.80 -5.22 27.26
C MET A 270 -8.98 -4.82 28.13
N ALA A 271 -8.79 -4.61 29.45
CA ALA A 271 -9.83 -4.09 30.33
C ALA A 271 -10.26 -2.65 29.97
N ALA A 272 -9.35 -1.83 29.45
CA ALA A 272 -9.71 -0.51 28.92
C ALA A 272 -10.52 -0.63 27.61
N TYR A 273 -10.10 -1.52 26.71
CA TYR A 273 -10.81 -1.83 25.47
C TYR A 273 -12.22 -2.40 25.77
N GLU A 274 -12.36 -3.32 26.73
CA GLU A 274 -13.63 -3.89 27.16
C GLU A 274 -14.63 -2.79 27.56
N ARG A 275 -14.23 -1.87 28.46
CA ARG A 275 -15.09 -0.76 28.88
C ARG A 275 -15.50 0.15 27.73
N ALA A 276 -14.56 0.49 26.85
CA ALA A 276 -14.82 1.31 25.68
C ALA A 276 -15.74 0.60 24.67
N SER A 277 -15.59 -0.72 24.50
CA SER A 277 -16.44 -1.57 23.66
C SER A 277 -17.87 -1.65 24.19
N VAL A 278 -18.05 -1.89 25.48
CA VAL A 278 -19.39 -1.90 26.14
C VAL A 278 -20.10 -0.57 25.87
N ASN A 279 -19.43 0.57 26.06
CA ASN A 279 -20.00 1.89 25.78
C ASN A 279 -20.37 2.04 24.28
N SER A 280 -19.55 1.51 23.38
CA SER A 280 -19.83 1.52 21.94
C SER A 280 -21.08 0.69 21.59
N TYR A 281 -21.22 -0.51 22.16
CA TYR A 281 -22.37 -1.38 21.95
C TYR A 281 -23.65 -0.78 22.56
N THR A 282 -23.57 -0.25 23.78
CA THR A 282 -24.70 0.43 24.44
C THR A 282 -25.18 1.63 23.61
N SER A 283 -24.25 2.46 23.10
CA SER A 283 -24.60 3.58 22.21
C SER A 283 -25.25 3.12 20.91
N LEU A 284 -24.88 1.93 20.39
CA LEU A 284 -25.55 1.34 19.23
C LEU A 284 -26.99 0.90 19.56
N ALA A 285 -27.17 0.31 20.72
CA ALA A 285 -28.51 -0.09 21.18
C ALA A 285 -29.45 1.12 21.31
N VAL A 286 -28.96 2.25 21.85
CA VAL A 286 -29.74 3.52 21.91
C VAL A 286 -30.11 4.02 20.50
N LEU A 287 -29.17 3.99 19.55
CA LEU A 287 -29.47 4.37 18.16
C LEU A 287 -30.56 3.47 17.57
N ASN A 288 -30.42 2.15 17.68
CA ASN A 288 -31.38 1.20 17.12
C ASN A 288 -32.76 1.32 17.79
N ALA A 289 -32.81 1.51 19.11
CA ALA A 289 -34.06 1.70 19.84
C ALA A 289 -34.77 2.98 19.39
N GLY A 290 -34.07 4.10 19.29
CA GLY A 290 -34.66 5.35 18.81
C GLY A 290 -35.18 5.25 17.37
N GLN A 291 -34.45 4.58 16.49
CA GLN A 291 -34.87 4.30 15.11
C GLN A 291 -36.15 3.42 15.08
N ALA A 292 -36.19 2.37 15.89
CA ALA A 292 -37.33 1.47 15.99
C ALA A 292 -38.60 2.23 16.50
N VAL A 293 -38.43 3.08 17.49
CA VAL A 293 -39.56 3.88 18.03
C VAL A 293 -40.13 4.82 16.96
N ILE A 294 -39.25 5.60 16.28
CA ILE A 294 -39.69 6.55 15.22
C ILE A 294 -40.42 5.79 14.11
N PHE A 295 -39.89 4.68 13.66
CA PHE A 295 -40.51 3.88 12.60
C PHE A 295 -41.84 3.26 13.04
N THR A 296 -41.90 2.63 14.23
CA THR A 296 -43.08 1.93 14.72
C THR A 296 -44.21 2.90 15.00
N VAL A 297 -43.94 4.09 15.56
CA VAL A 297 -44.96 5.12 15.79
C VAL A 297 -45.61 5.56 14.46
N ALA A 298 -44.79 5.82 13.42
CA ALA A 298 -45.29 6.19 12.11
C ALA A 298 -46.06 5.05 11.42
N LEU A 299 -45.53 3.82 11.50
CA LEU A 299 -46.23 2.63 10.99
C LEU A 299 -47.59 2.47 11.65
N THR A 300 -47.65 2.51 12.98
CA THR A 300 -48.90 2.40 13.74
C THR A 300 -49.88 3.52 13.37
N GLY A 301 -49.40 4.76 13.25
CA GLY A 301 -50.21 5.88 12.81
C GLY A 301 -50.83 5.67 11.42
N CYS A 302 -50.04 5.24 10.45
CA CYS A 302 -50.53 4.91 9.11
C CYS A 302 -51.53 3.74 9.11
N MET A 303 -51.28 2.72 9.94
CA MET A 303 -52.18 1.57 10.08
C MET A 303 -53.50 1.96 10.74
N VAL A 304 -53.51 2.83 11.76
CA VAL A 304 -54.73 3.37 12.38
C VAL A 304 -55.51 4.20 11.37
N MET A 305 -54.83 5.09 10.62
CA MET A 305 -55.50 5.86 9.55
C MET A 305 -56.18 4.94 8.52
N ALA A 306 -55.47 3.91 8.05
CA ALA A 306 -56.01 2.94 7.10
C ALA A 306 -57.20 2.15 7.69
N GLY A 307 -57.14 1.75 8.96
CA GLY A 307 -58.25 1.09 9.65
C GLY A 307 -59.48 1.98 9.76
N LEU A 308 -59.33 3.25 10.11
CA LEU A 308 -60.43 4.22 10.15
C LEU A 308 -61.03 4.48 8.77
N ASP A 309 -60.20 4.61 7.73
CA ASP A 309 -60.67 4.79 6.35
C ASP A 309 -61.41 3.52 5.84
N ILE A 310 -61.08 2.33 6.30
CA ILE A 310 -61.81 1.08 6.01
C ILE A 310 -63.16 1.07 6.70
N VAL A 311 -63.23 1.43 7.99
CA VAL A 311 -64.49 1.52 8.73
C VAL A 311 -65.43 2.56 8.10
N ALA A 312 -64.85 3.65 7.57
CA ALA A 312 -65.62 4.67 6.83
C ALA A 312 -66.04 4.23 5.41
N GLY A 313 -65.66 3.02 4.97
CA GLY A 313 -66.00 2.50 3.65
C GLY A 313 -65.18 3.11 2.49
N GLN A 314 -64.14 3.88 2.80
CA GLN A 314 -63.35 4.59 1.78
C GLN A 314 -62.20 3.73 1.23
N ARG A 315 -61.83 2.66 1.92
CA ARG A 315 -60.66 1.81 1.60
C ARG A 315 -61.00 0.33 1.76
N THR A 316 -60.13 -0.53 1.15
CA THR A 316 -60.27 -1.98 1.21
C THR A 316 -59.30 -2.59 2.23
N LEU A 317 -59.52 -3.87 2.60
CA LEU A 317 -58.57 -4.63 3.43
C LEU A 317 -57.22 -4.76 2.74
N GLY A 318 -57.18 -4.86 1.40
CA GLY A 318 -55.96 -4.85 0.62
C GLY A 318 -55.17 -3.55 0.72
N ASP A 319 -55.86 -2.38 0.89
CA ASP A 319 -55.19 -1.10 1.13
C ASP A 319 -54.40 -1.09 2.46
N PHE A 320 -55.01 -1.65 3.53
CA PHE A 320 -54.33 -1.82 4.82
C PHE A 320 -53.06 -2.64 4.72
N VAL A 321 -53.14 -3.77 4.02
CA VAL A 321 -51.99 -4.64 3.79
C VAL A 321 -50.93 -3.95 2.92
N MET A 322 -51.37 -3.18 1.91
CA MET A 322 -50.48 -2.42 1.02
C MET A 322 -49.71 -1.33 1.78
N VAL A 323 -50.36 -0.54 2.66
CA VAL A 323 -49.67 0.46 3.50
C VAL A 323 -48.61 -0.21 4.38
N ASN A 324 -48.97 -1.31 5.04
CA ASN A 324 -48.05 -2.07 5.86
C ASN A 324 -46.84 -2.56 5.05
N ALA A 325 -47.07 -3.14 3.86
CA ALA A 325 -46.01 -3.63 2.99
C ALA A 325 -45.09 -2.50 2.51
N LEU A 326 -45.63 -1.35 2.09
CA LEU A 326 -44.86 -0.17 1.69
C LEU A 326 -44.01 0.36 2.86
N MET A 327 -44.56 0.43 4.06
CA MET A 327 -43.83 0.87 5.25
C MET A 327 -42.69 -0.09 5.60
N LEU A 328 -42.95 -1.40 5.68
CA LEU A 328 -41.91 -2.41 5.98
C LEU A 328 -40.82 -2.43 4.92
N GLN A 329 -41.13 -2.17 3.66
CA GLN A 329 -40.18 -2.05 2.58
C GLN A 329 -39.18 -0.90 2.80
N LEU A 330 -39.62 0.23 3.38
CA LEU A 330 -38.77 1.37 3.71
C LEU A 330 -37.87 1.11 4.92
N PHE A 331 -38.22 0.17 5.80
CA PHE A 331 -37.52 -0.07 7.05
C PHE A 331 -36.06 -0.51 6.83
N ILE A 332 -35.83 -1.48 5.92
CA ILE A 332 -34.52 -2.04 5.66
C ILE A 332 -33.55 -0.97 5.13
N PRO A 333 -33.84 -0.22 4.06
CA PRO A 333 -32.99 0.86 3.57
C PRO A 333 -32.72 1.95 4.60
N LEU A 334 -33.74 2.33 5.39
CA LEU A 334 -33.58 3.34 6.46
C LEU A 334 -32.59 2.87 7.52
N ASN A 335 -32.66 1.62 7.94
CA ASN A 335 -31.78 1.05 8.95
C ASN A 335 -30.31 1.03 8.50
N PHE A 336 -30.06 0.78 7.21
CA PHE A 336 -28.72 0.82 6.64
C PHE A 336 -28.16 2.23 6.41
N MET A 337 -29.00 3.26 6.39
CA MET A 337 -28.60 4.63 6.02
C MET A 337 -27.50 5.20 6.93
N GLY A 338 -27.52 4.87 8.24
CA GLY A 338 -26.48 5.28 9.17
C GLY A 338 -25.11 4.65 8.87
N MET A 339 -25.09 3.39 8.40
CA MET A 339 -23.88 2.72 7.96
C MET A 339 -23.37 3.33 6.64
N VAL A 340 -24.26 3.53 5.67
CA VAL A 340 -23.93 4.14 4.37
C VAL A 340 -23.33 5.53 4.55
N TYR A 341 -23.90 6.36 5.42
CA TYR A 341 -23.37 7.69 5.74
C TYR A 341 -21.94 7.62 6.29
N ARG A 342 -21.68 6.71 7.23
CA ARG A 342 -20.34 6.55 7.80
C ARG A 342 -19.33 6.04 6.79
N GLU A 343 -19.68 5.04 5.99
CA GLU A 343 -18.80 4.46 4.97
C GLU A 343 -18.43 5.49 3.90
N ILE A 344 -19.41 6.28 3.43
CA ILE A 344 -19.15 7.37 2.50
C ILE A 344 -18.21 8.41 3.12
N LYS A 345 -18.44 8.81 4.39
CA LYS A 345 -17.60 9.79 5.09
C LYS A 345 -16.18 9.28 5.29
N GLN A 346 -16.01 8.02 5.70
CA GLN A 346 -14.70 7.40 5.88
C GLN A 346 -13.96 7.25 4.54
N SER A 347 -14.65 6.77 3.52
CA SER A 347 -14.09 6.61 2.18
C SER A 347 -13.61 7.93 1.59
N LEU A 348 -14.35 9.02 1.81
CA LEU A 348 -13.93 10.36 1.39
C LEU A 348 -12.61 10.77 2.07
N ILE A 349 -12.45 10.51 3.38
CA ILE A 349 -11.22 10.82 4.11
C ILE A 349 -10.04 9.98 3.60
N ASP A 350 -10.26 8.70 3.34
CA ASP A 350 -9.20 7.81 2.86
C ASP A 350 -8.75 8.16 1.43
N ILE A 351 -9.69 8.54 0.58
CA ILE A 351 -9.41 9.06 -0.76
C ILE A 351 -8.70 10.42 -0.70
N GLU A 352 -9.11 11.32 0.18
CA GLU A 352 -8.47 12.62 0.38
C GLU A 352 -6.98 12.44 0.73
N ARG A 353 -6.66 11.57 1.68
CA ARG A 353 -5.26 11.23 2.03
C ARG A 353 -4.46 10.70 0.84
N MET A 354 -5.07 9.84 0.01
CA MET A 354 -4.42 9.33 -1.18
C MET A 354 -4.22 10.44 -2.23
N MET A 355 -5.20 11.32 -2.40
CA MET A 355 -5.09 12.49 -3.29
C MET A 355 -4.03 13.49 -2.80
N ASP A 356 -3.86 13.67 -1.49
CA ASP A 356 -2.78 14.47 -0.91
C ASP A 356 -1.39 13.95 -1.29
N VAL A 357 -1.22 12.61 -1.31
CA VAL A 357 0.02 12.00 -1.81
C VAL A 357 0.18 12.25 -3.30
N MET A 358 -0.89 12.12 -4.08
CA MET A 358 -0.86 12.40 -5.53
C MET A 358 -0.63 13.89 -5.87
N ALA A 359 -0.95 14.80 -4.96
CA ALA A 359 -0.72 16.23 -5.12
C ALA A 359 0.73 16.63 -4.84
N GLN A 360 1.51 15.81 -4.13
CA GLN A 360 2.93 16.05 -3.87
C GLN A 360 3.70 16.16 -5.19
N GLN A 361 4.52 17.19 -5.30
CA GLN A 361 5.38 17.34 -6.47
C GLN A 361 6.72 16.64 -6.23
N PRO A 362 7.28 15.93 -7.23
CA PRO A 362 8.64 15.44 -7.15
C PRO A 362 9.61 16.62 -6.95
N GLU A 363 10.47 16.52 -5.94
CA GLU A 363 11.52 17.53 -5.68
C GLU A 363 12.52 17.60 -6.84
N VAL A 364 12.82 16.44 -7.44
CA VAL A 364 13.69 16.30 -8.61
C VAL A 364 12.85 15.78 -9.77
N ALA A 365 12.71 16.60 -10.82
CA ALA A 365 11.97 16.25 -12.03
C ALA A 365 12.83 16.52 -13.27
N ASP A 366 12.56 15.78 -14.34
CA ASP A 366 13.19 16.06 -15.62
C ASP A 366 12.70 17.40 -16.17
N ARG A 367 13.62 18.21 -16.68
CA ARG A 367 13.27 19.48 -17.32
C ARG A 367 12.45 19.22 -18.58
N PRO A 368 11.52 20.12 -18.93
CA PRO A 368 10.83 20.03 -20.21
C PRO A 368 11.85 20.03 -21.37
N GLY A 369 11.83 18.98 -22.19
CA GLY A 369 12.78 18.84 -23.30
C GLY A 369 14.13 18.22 -22.94
N ALA A 370 14.32 17.69 -21.72
CA ALA A 370 15.51 16.95 -21.33
C ALA A 370 15.81 15.81 -22.33
N LYS A 371 17.06 15.73 -22.78
CA LYS A 371 17.52 14.71 -23.73
C LYS A 371 18.05 13.48 -22.98
N PRO A 372 18.06 12.30 -23.59
CA PRO A 372 18.80 11.17 -23.03
C PRO A 372 20.30 11.49 -22.90
N LEU A 373 20.94 11.03 -21.82
CA LEU A 373 22.38 11.13 -21.63
C LEU A 373 23.10 10.31 -22.73
N ALA A 374 23.99 10.96 -23.46
CA ALA A 374 24.86 10.30 -24.44
C ALA A 374 26.23 10.05 -23.80
N VAL A 375 26.52 8.79 -23.47
CA VAL A 375 27.80 8.41 -22.86
C VAL A 375 28.79 8.06 -23.96
N SER A 376 29.93 8.78 -24.02
CA SER A 376 31.05 8.51 -24.93
C SER A 376 32.20 7.80 -24.23
N GLY A 377 32.58 8.25 -23.03
CA GLY A 377 33.65 7.67 -22.24
C GLY A 377 33.24 7.47 -20.78
N GLY A 378 32.24 8.21 -20.33
CA GLY A 378 31.73 8.14 -18.95
C GLY A 378 32.55 8.97 -17.96
N SER A 379 33.29 10.00 -18.41
CA SER A 379 34.00 10.90 -17.49
C SER A 379 33.02 11.66 -16.60
N ILE A 380 33.37 11.80 -15.30
CA ILE A 380 32.53 12.49 -14.31
C ILE A 380 33.28 13.72 -13.81
N ARG A 381 32.63 14.87 -13.76
CA ARG A 381 33.22 16.08 -13.19
C ARG A 381 32.25 16.78 -12.26
N LEU A 382 32.70 17.08 -11.05
CA LEU A 382 32.02 17.93 -10.08
C LEU A 382 32.72 19.29 -10.07
N GLU A 383 31.96 20.37 -10.18
CA GLU A 383 32.49 21.73 -10.20
C GLU A 383 31.80 22.57 -9.12
N LYS A 384 32.56 22.94 -8.09
CA LYS A 384 32.12 23.77 -6.96
C LYS A 384 30.78 23.37 -6.36
N VAL A 385 30.56 22.06 -6.21
CA VAL A 385 29.29 21.49 -5.76
C VAL A 385 29.03 21.84 -4.29
N VAL A 386 27.91 22.54 -4.08
CA VAL A 386 27.36 22.83 -2.75
C VAL A 386 26.07 22.05 -2.57
N PHE A 387 25.98 21.34 -1.45
CA PHE A 387 24.81 20.53 -1.15
C PHE A 387 24.47 20.49 0.35
N HIS A 388 23.17 20.47 0.64
CA HIS A 388 22.59 20.29 1.98
C HIS A 388 21.30 19.45 1.91
N TYR A 389 21.10 18.58 2.90
CA TYR A 389 19.79 17.92 3.09
C TYR A 389 18.80 18.87 3.77
N ASP A 390 19.28 19.65 4.72
CA ASP A 390 18.58 20.70 5.43
C ASP A 390 19.31 22.03 5.14
N PRO A 391 18.61 23.12 4.78
CA PRO A 391 19.22 24.43 4.52
C PRO A 391 20.17 24.93 5.61
N GLU A 392 19.91 24.55 6.87
CA GLU A 392 20.75 24.94 8.00
C GLU A 392 22.07 24.18 8.10
N ARG A 393 22.23 23.04 7.41
CA ARG A 393 23.41 22.17 7.50
C ARG A 393 23.97 21.81 6.13
N THR A 394 24.97 22.58 5.69
CA THR A 394 25.70 22.29 4.46
C THR A 394 26.59 21.05 4.62
N ILE A 395 26.41 20.07 3.74
CA ILE A 395 27.16 18.80 3.73
C ILE A 395 28.36 18.87 2.78
N LEU A 396 28.18 19.38 1.55
CA LEU A 396 29.27 19.59 0.60
C LEU A 396 29.46 21.10 0.39
N LYS A 397 30.72 21.57 0.54
CA LYS A 397 31.08 22.98 0.62
C LYS A 397 31.97 23.40 -0.56
N GLY A 398 31.44 23.32 -1.79
CA GLY A 398 32.17 23.68 -2.99
C GLY A 398 33.11 22.58 -3.51
N LEU A 399 32.68 21.33 -3.38
CA LEU A 399 33.46 20.15 -3.78
C LEU A 399 33.71 20.16 -5.30
N SER A 400 35.00 19.99 -5.70
CA SER A 400 35.43 19.92 -7.09
C SER A 400 36.42 18.79 -7.28
N PHE A 401 36.15 17.89 -8.22
CA PHE A 401 37.05 16.84 -8.65
C PHE A 401 36.61 16.24 -9.99
N GLU A 402 37.49 15.45 -10.59
CA GLU A 402 37.23 14.74 -11.86
C GLU A 402 37.54 13.26 -11.72
N VAL A 403 36.71 12.44 -12.37
CA VAL A 403 36.93 11.01 -12.59
C VAL A 403 37.12 10.82 -14.09
N PRO A 404 38.35 10.63 -14.58
CA PRO A 404 38.56 10.44 -16.01
C PRO A 404 37.92 9.16 -16.53
N ALA A 405 37.55 9.13 -17.81
CA ALA A 405 36.93 7.97 -18.45
C ALA A 405 37.80 6.70 -18.27
N GLY A 406 37.16 5.61 -17.85
CA GLY A 406 37.83 4.30 -17.65
C GLY A 406 38.76 4.23 -16.45
N LYS A 407 38.81 5.25 -15.59
CA LYS A 407 39.65 5.31 -14.39
C LYS A 407 38.89 5.02 -13.12
N MET A 408 39.59 4.54 -12.11
CA MET A 408 39.09 4.27 -10.77
C MET A 408 39.47 5.41 -9.82
N VAL A 409 38.51 6.09 -9.26
CA VAL A 409 38.74 7.11 -8.22
C VAL A 409 38.08 6.69 -6.92
N ALA A 410 38.84 6.68 -5.85
CA ALA A 410 38.36 6.34 -4.52
C ALA A 410 38.07 7.59 -3.69
N ILE A 411 36.97 7.58 -2.93
CA ILE A 411 36.60 8.64 -2.01
C ILE A 411 36.67 8.11 -0.58
N VAL A 412 37.54 8.71 0.23
CA VAL A 412 37.77 8.32 1.63
C VAL A 412 37.59 9.50 2.58
N GLY A 413 37.51 9.24 3.87
CA GLY A 413 37.42 10.25 4.91
C GLY A 413 36.62 9.78 6.13
N PRO A 414 36.57 10.57 7.19
CA PRO A 414 35.84 10.23 8.41
C PRO A 414 34.34 10.00 8.16
N SER A 415 33.64 9.42 9.14
CA SER A 415 32.17 9.31 9.09
C SER A 415 31.56 10.72 9.07
N GLY A 416 30.56 10.92 8.22
CA GLY A 416 29.92 12.24 8.05
C GLY A 416 30.65 13.21 7.11
N ALA A 417 31.78 12.85 6.50
CA ALA A 417 32.52 13.70 5.56
C ALA A 417 31.77 14.00 4.24
N GLY A 418 30.64 13.33 3.96
CA GLY A 418 29.84 13.55 2.76
C GLY A 418 30.02 12.50 1.65
N LYS A 419 30.74 11.41 1.89
CA LYS A 419 31.05 10.37 0.89
C LYS A 419 29.81 9.77 0.23
N SER A 420 28.86 9.21 1.00
CA SER A 420 27.61 8.64 0.46
C SER A 420 26.66 9.70 -0.11
N THR A 421 26.86 10.98 0.21
CA THR A 421 26.13 12.08 -0.42
C THR A 421 26.55 12.25 -1.88
N VAL A 422 27.84 12.01 -2.20
CA VAL A 422 28.33 12.08 -3.58
C VAL A 422 27.62 11.03 -4.46
N SER A 423 27.48 9.76 -4.00
CA SER A 423 26.76 8.73 -4.76
C SER A 423 25.29 9.09 -5.02
N ARG A 424 24.62 9.67 -4.01
CA ARG A 424 23.21 10.10 -4.13
C ARG A 424 23.04 11.26 -5.13
N ILE A 425 24.01 12.17 -5.19
CA ILE A 425 24.01 13.28 -6.16
C ILE A 425 24.30 12.75 -7.57
N LEU A 426 25.26 11.85 -7.75
CA LEU A 426 25.56 11.24 -9.04
C LEU A 426 24.37 10.51 -9.65
N LEU A 427 23.57 9.84 -8.81
CA LEU A 427 22.31 9.21 -9.20
C LEU A 427 21.13 10.20 -9.35
N ARG A 428 21.39 11.48 -9.10
CA ARG A 428 20.37 12.54 -9.10
C ARG A 428 19.15 12.16 -8.26
N PHE A 429 19.37 11.67 -7.03
CA PHE A 429 18.31 11.58 -6.03
C PHE A 429 18.00 12.95 -5.41
N TYR A 430 18.96 13.87 -5.52
CA TYR A 430 18.86 15.27 -5.12
C TYR A 430 19.54 16.15 -6.16
N ASP A 431 19.03 17.34 -6.39
CA ASP A 431 19.74 18.36 -7.17
C ASP A 431 20.65 19.18 -6.24
N VAL A 432 21.77 19.66 -6.76
CA VAL A 432 22.75 20.46 -6.00
C VAL A 432 22.25 21.89 -5.78
N ALA A 433 22.58 22.48 -4.63
CA ALA A 433 22.24 23.86 -4.30
C ALA A 433 23.12 24.89 -5.04
N GLY A 434 24.37 24.50 -5.36
CA GLY A 434 25.31 25.33 -6.13
C GLY A 434 26.29 24.44 -6.89
N GLY A 435 26.93 25.00 -7.91
CA GLY A 435 27.83 24.27 -8.79
C GLY A 435 27.08 23.38 -9.80
N ARG A 436 27.81 22.44 -10.41
CA ARG A 436 27.26 21.48 -11.37
C ARG A 436 27.98 20.14 -11.30
N VAL A 437 27.29 19.11 -11.75
CA VAL A 437 27.81 17.77 -11.97
C VAL A 437 27.61 17.41 -13.43
N THR A 438 28.65 16.99 -14.12
CA THR A 438 28.61 16.62 -15.54
C THR A 438 29.12 15.21 -15.77
N ILE A 439 28.55 14.53 -16.77
CA ILE A 439 29.02 13.28 -17.32
C ILE A 439 29.31 13.53 -18.79
N ASP A 440 30.56 13.29 -19.22
CA ASP A 440 31.04 13.63 -20.57
C ASP A 440 30.65 15.07 -20.98
N GLY A 441 30.81 16.03 -20.05
CA GLY A 441 30.47 17.45 -20.25
C GLY A 441 28.98 17.80 -20.19
N GLN A 442 28.06 16.82 -20.11
CA GLN A 442 26.63 17.03 -20.04
C GLN A 442 26.18 17.19 -18.57
N ASP A 443 25.51 18.29 -18.22
CA ASP A 443 24.97 18.50 -16.88
C ASP A 443 23.85 17.48 -16.59
N ILE A 444 23.96 16.75 -15.47
CA ILE A 444 22.98 15.73 -15.08
C ILE A 444 21.56 16.29 -14.87
N ARG A 445 21.40 17.60 -14.70
CA ARG A 445 20.10 18.29 -14.57
C ARG A 445 19.41 18.51 -15.91
N GLU A 446 20.15 18.43 -17.03
CA GLU A 446 19.65 18.66 -18.39
C GLU A 446 19.30 17.37 -19.14
N VAL A 447 19.68 16.22 -18.56
CA VAL A 447 19.38 14.90 -19.11
C VAL A 447 18.24 14.22 -18.36
N THR A 448 17.63 13.20 -18.99
CA THR A 448 16.56 12.43 -18.32
C THR A 448 17.15 11.53 -17.23
N GLN A 449 16.49 11.46 -16.07
CA GLN A 449 16.89 10.61 -14.94
C GLN A 449 16.98 9.12 -15.35
N ALA A 450 16.08 8.69 -16.24
CA ALA A 450 16.07 7.30 -16.73
C ALA A 450 17.37 6.95 -17.47
N SER A 451 17.84 7.82 -18.39
CA SER A 451 19.09 7.60 -19.14
C SER A 451 20.33 7.72 -18.24
N LEU A 452 20.32 8.68 -17.31
CA LEU A 452 21.39 8.83 -16.31
C LEU A 452 21.55 7.56 -15.47
N ARG A 453 20.46 7.08 -14.88
CA ARG A 453 20.47 5.88 -14.02
C ARG A 453 20.71 4.59 -14.81
N ALA A 454 20.36 4.55 -16.10
CA ALA A 454 20.71 3.44 -16.98
C ALA A 454 22.23 3.34 -17.21
N ALA A 455 22.93 4.49 -17.30
CA ALA A 455 24.37 4.56 -17.50
C ALA A 455 25.19 4.26 -16.24
N ILE A 456 24.59 4.28 -15.03
CA ILE A 456 25.27 4.08 -13.77
C ILE A 456 24.84 2.76 -13.13
N GLY A 457 25.81 1.89 -12.80
CA GLY A 457 25.62 0.71 -11.96
C GLY A 457 26.03 1.02 -10.52
N VAL A 458 25.32 0.44 -9.57
CA VAL A 458 25.60 0.65 -8.15
C VAL A 458 25.67 -0.68 -7.44
N VAL A 459 26.74 -0.89 -6.67
CA VAL A 459 26.82 -1.94 -5.64
C VAL A 459 26.70 -1.23 -4.30
N PRO A 460 25.54 -1.29 -3.62
CA PRO A 460 25.30 -0.56 -2.39
C PRO A 460 25.93 -1.25 -1.19
N GLN A 461 26.14 -0.50 -0.10
CA GLN A 461 26.62 -1.00 1.20
C GLN A 461 25.63 -2.04 1.77
N ASP A 462 24.38 -1.66 1.91
CA ASP A 462 23.30 -2.53 2.36
C ASP A 462 22.53 -3.08 1.17
N THR A 463 22.75 -4.34 0.86
CA THR A 463 22.05 -5.01 -0.23
C THR A 463 20.66 -5.48 0.20
N VAL A 464 19.64 -4.91 -0.42
CA VAL A 464 18.25 -5.35 -0.28
C VAL A 464 17.82 -6.13 -1.52
N LEU A 465 17.28 -7.32 -1.31
CA LEU A 465 16.72 -8.16 -2.35
C LEU A 465 15.20 -8.15 -2.33
N PHE A 466 14.59 -8.31 -3.50
CA PHE A 466 13.16 -8.53 -3.63
C PHE A 466 12.81 -9.91 -3.08
N ASN A 467 11.67 -10.03 -2.41
CA ASN A 467 11.14 -11.31 -1.98
C ASN A 467 10.64 -12.12 -3.19
N ASP A 468 11.60 -12.63 -3.94
CA ASP A 468 11.41 -13.39 -5.18
C ASP A 468 12.59 -14.36 -5.32
N THR A 469 12.72 -15.02 -6.46
CA THR A 469 13.79 -15.97 -6.76
C THR A 469 15.16 -15.26 -6.90
N ILE A 470 16.25 -16.01 -6.74
CA ILE A 470 17.60 -15.52 -7.04
C ILE A 470 17.68 -15.09 -8.50
N LEU A 471 17.13 -15.88 -9.41
CA LEU A 471 17.06 -15.56 -10.85
C LEU A 471 16.42 -14.19 -11.11
N TYR A 472 15.25 -13.94 -10.51
CA TYR A 472 14.56 -12.64 -10.62
C TYR A 472 15.44 -11.50 -10.11
N ASN A 473 16.08 -11.70 -8.97
CA ASN A 473 16.93 -10.68 -8.35
C ASN A 473 18.15 -10.32 -9.20
N ILE A 474 18.78 -11.27 -9.87
CA ILE A 474 19.91 -11.00 -10.80
C ILE A 474 19.38 -10.36 -12.08
N ARG A 475 18.31 -10.94 -12.69
CA ARG A 475 17.70 -10.45 -13.93
C ARG A 475 17.14 -9.03 -13.80
N TYR A 476 16.90 -8.54 -12.58
CA TYR A 476 16.47 -7.17 -12.33
C TYR A 476 17.43 -6.12 -12.91
N GLY A 477 18.72 -6.45 -13.07
CA GLY A 477 19.71 -5.61 -13.73
C GLY A 477 19.43 -5.36 -15.21
N ARG A 478 18.90 -6.38 -15.92
CA ARG A 478 18.46 -6.32 -17.33
C ARG A 478 17.33 -7.33 -17.53
N PRO A 479 16.05 -6.88 -17.51
CA PRO A 479 14.88 -7.75 -17.57
C PRO A 479 14.79 -8.64 -18.82
N ASP A 480 15.35 -8.20 -19.93
CA ASP A 480 15.32 -8.92 -21.22
C ASP A 480 16.50 -9.91 -21.39
N ALA A 481 17.30 -10.12 -20.33
CA ALA A 481 18.44 -11.04 -20.37
C ALA A 481 17.98 -12.51 -20.38
N SER A 482 18.70 -13.33 -21.15
CA SER A 482 18.50 -14.79 -21.17
C SER A 482 18.95 -15.45 -19.86
N ASP A 483 18.54 -16.70 -19.63
CA ASP A 483 18.96 -17.44 -18.45
C ASP A 483 20.48 -17.71 -18.47
N GLU A 484 21.07 -17.87 -19.67
CA GLU A 484 22.51 -18.07 -19.85
C GLU A 484 23.29 -16.83 -19.46
N GLU A 485 22.82 -15.63 -19.86
CA GLU A 485 23.44 -14.35 -19.49
C GLU A 485 23.35 -14.12 -17.97
N VAL A 486 22.23 -14.51 -17.35
CA VAL A 486 22.07 -14.43 -15.89
C VAL A 486 23.06 -15.34 -15.18
N ARG A 487 23.23 -16.59 -15.65
CA ARG A 487 24.19 -17.55 -15.10
C ARG A 487 25.63 -17.09 -15.30
N GLU A 488 25.95 -16.50 -16.46
CA GLU A 488 27.27 -15.94 -16.70
C GLU A 488 27.58 -14.79 -15.73
N ALA A 489 26.62 -13.89 -15.52
CA ALA A 489 26.76 -12.82 -14.53
C ALA A 489 26.92 -13.37 -13.10
N ALA A 490 26.25 -14.46 -12.76
CA ALA A 490 26.39 -15.13 -11.46
C ALA A 490 27.78 -15.78 -11.31
N ARG A 491 28.31 -16.41 -12.34
CA ARG A 491 29.67 -16.96 -12.36
C ARG A 491 30.74 -15.86 -12.17
N MET A 492 30.60 -14.77 -12.92
CA MET A 492 31.50 -13.61 -12.78
C MET A 492 31.44 -13.00 -11.37
N ALA A 493 30.29 -13.05 -10.72
CA ALA A 493 30.09 -12.60 -9.34
C ALA A 493 30.43 -13.68 -8.29
N GLN A 494 30.93 -14.86 -8.70
CA GLN A 494 31.30 -15.98 -7.84
C GLN A 494 30.16 -16.44 -6.90
N ILE A 495 28.94 -16.48 -7.40
CA ILE A 495 27.76 -16.94 -6.65
C ILE A 495 27.13 -18.21 -7.27
N ASP A 496 27.49 -18.58 -8.50
CA ASP A 496 26.91 -19.70 -9.23
C ASP A 496 27.11 -21.04 -8.51
N ASP A 497 28.32 -21.30 -8.00
CA ASP A 497 28.64 -22.52 -7.24
C ASP A 497 27.76 -22.65 -5.99
N PHE A 498 27.57 -21.55 -5.26
CA PHE A 498 26.67 -21.53 -4.11
C PHE A 498 25.22 -21.81 -4.53
N ILE A 499 24.74 -21.17 -5.62
CA ILE A 499 23.39 -21.40 -6.13
C ILE A 499 23.19 -22.85 -6.51
N ALA A 500 24.22 -23.51 -7.07
CA ALA A 500 24.18 -24.94 -7.44
C ALA A 500 24.05 -25.87 -6.21
N THR A 501 24.44 -25.45 -5.02
CA THR A 501 24.26 -26.22 -3.77
C THR A 501 22.84 -26.15 -3.22
N LEU A 502 22.04 -25.19 -3.67
CA LEU A 502 20.66 -25.01 -3.18
C LEU A 502 19.72 -26.02 -3.82
N PRO A 503 18.74 -26.58 -3.08
CA PRO A 503 17.80 -27.57 -3.61
C PRO A 503 17.05 -27.12 -4.87
N ASP A 504 16.64 -25.85 -4.90
CA ASP A 504 15.87 -25.25 -5.99
C ASP A 504 16.76 -24.39 -6.93
N GLY A 505 18.09 -24.37 -6.74
CA GLY A 505 19.02 -23.61 -7.55
C GLY A 505 18.59 -22.14 -7.73
N TYR A 506 18.55 -21.66 -8.96
CA TYR A 506 18.17 -20.29 -9.31
C TYR A 506 16.74 -19.90 -8.99
N VAL A 507 15.80 -20.86 -8.84
CA VAL A 507 14.40 -20.58 -8.46
C VAL A 507 14.19 -20.54 -6.94
N THR A 508 15.27 -20.68 -6.16
CA THR A 508 15.21 -20.53 -4.71
C THR A 508 14.74 -19.14 -4.32
N MET A 509 13.71 -19.09 -3.46
CA MET A 509 13.16 -17.85 -2.90
C MET A 509 14.08 -17.29 -1.82
N VAL A 510 14.50 -16.03 -1.97
CA VAL A 510 15.44 -15.37 -1.04
C VAL A 510 14.78 -14.88 0.27
N GLY A 511 13.45 -14.91 0.35
CA GLY A 511 12.70 -14.40 1.49
C GLY A 511 12.62 -12.88 1.57
N GLU A 512 11.94 -12.38 2.60
CA GLU A 512 11.77 -10.95 2.80
C GLU A 512 13.13 -10.27 3.00
N ARG A 513 13.46 -9.26 2.18
CA ARG A 513 14.76 -8.57 2.14
C ARG A 513 15.99 -9.50 2.03
N GLY A 514 15.78 -10.72 1.52
CA GLY A 514 16.86 -11.70 1.38
C GLY A 514 17.29 -12.37 2.71
N LEU A 515 16.40 -12.46 3.70
CA LEU A 515 16.74 -13.03 5.03
C LEU A 515 17.30 -14.46 4.99
N LYS A 516 17.03 -15.22 3.93
CA LYS A 516 17.54 -16.58 3.77
C LYS A 516 18.98 -16.66 3.26
N LEU A 517 19.59 -15.54 2.88
CA LEU A 517 20.95 -15.44 2.38
C LEU A 517 21.85 -14.74 3.40
N SER A 518 23.10 -15.16 3.50
CA SER A 518 24.13 -14.45 4.26
C SER A 518 24.43 -13.07 3.66
N GLY A 519 25.11 -12.21 4.40
CA GLY A 519 25.53 -10.89 3.93
C GLY A 519 26.35 -10.95 2.65
N GLY A 520 27.32 -11.89 2.58
CA GLY A 520 28.18 -12.09 1.40
C GLY A 520 27.42 -12.59 0.17
N GLU A 521 26.49 -13.52 0.35
CA GLU A 521 25.65 -14.02 -0.75
C GLU A 521 24.74 -12.93 -1.31
N LYS A 522 24.08 -12.13 -0.45
CA LYS A 522 23.30 -10.96 -0.88
C LYS A 522 24.13 -10.02 -1.73
N GLN A 523 25.37 -9.76 -1.30
CA GLN A 523 26.25 -8.85 -1.97
C GLN A 523 26.71 -9.38 -3.33
N ARG A 524 27.06 -10.67 -3.43
CA ARG A 524 27.37 -11.33 -4.70
C ARG A 524 26.18 -11.32 -5.67
N VAL A 525 24.95 -11.47 -5.18
CA VAL A 525 23.73 -11.29 -6.01
C VAL A 525 23.61 -9.84 -6.52
N ALA A 526 23.92 -8.82 -5.71
CA ALA A 526 23.90 -7.42 -6.15
C ALA A 526 25.03 -7.13 -7.17
N ILE A 527 26.19 -7.75 -7.01
CA ILE A 527 27.29 -7.67 -7.98
C ILE A 527 26.86 -8.33 -9.30
N ALA A 528 26.29 -9.53 -9.27
CA ALA A 528 25.75 -10.21 -10.47
C ALA A 528 24.70 -9.35 -11.19
N ARG A 529 23.80 -8.72 -10.45
CA ARG A 529 22.81 -7.75 -10.98
C ARG A 529 23.49 -6.59 -11.71
N THR A 530 24.58 -6.07 -11.14
CA THR A 530 25.32 -4.93 -11.71
C THR A 530 26.14 -5.35 -12.92
N ILE A 531 26.73 -6.55 -12.91
CA ILE A 531 27.44 -7.16 -14.06
C ILE A 531 26.47 -7.29 -15.23
N LEU A 532 25.31 -7.90 -15.00
CA LEU A 532 24.27 -8.12 -16.02
C LEU A 532 23.76 -6.82 -16.65
N LYS A 533 23.68 -5.74 -15.84
CA LYS A 533 23.33 -4.40 -16.33
C LYS A 533 24.36 -3.83 -17.29
N ALA A 534 25.65 -4.20 -17.14
CA ALA A 534 26.80 -3.75 -17.94
C ALA A 534 26.90 -2.22 -18.13
N PRO A 535 26.84 -1.40 -17.09
CA PRO A 535 26.88 0.05 -17.19
C PRO A 535 28.29 0.56 -17.49
N PRO A 536 28.44 1.71 -18.20
CA PRO A 536 29.76 2.33 -18.44
C PRO A 536 30.34 3.00 -17.18
N ILE A 537 29.52 3.35 -16.21
CA ILE A 537 29.93 4.00 -14.96
C ILE A 537 29.53 3.10 -13.79
N LEU A 538 30.44 2.92 -12.82
CA LEU A 538 30.21 2.15 -11.61
C LEU A 538 30.35 3.01 -10.36
N ILE A 539 29.49 2.78 -9.40
CA ILE A 539 29.59 3.31 -8.03
C ILE A 539 29.62 2.12 -7.08
N LEU A 540 30.72 1.96 -6.36
CA LEU A 540 30.91 0.92 -5.35
C LEU A 540 30.88 1.57 -3.97
N ASP A 541 29.81 1.32 -3.20
CA ASP A 541 29.62 1.93 -1.88
C ASP A 541 29.84 0.85 -0.81
N GLU A 542 31.02 0.86 -0.17
CA GLU A 542 31.42 -0.01 0.96
C GLU A 542 31.09 -1.51 0.77
N ALA A 543 31.44 -2.05 -0.37
CA ALA A 543 30.99 -3.37 -0.80
C ALA A 543 31.56 -4.57 0.03
N THR A 544 32.30 -4.38 1.15
CA THR A 544 32.95 -5.49 1.88
C THR A 544 32.90 -5.39 3.41
N SER A 545 32.11 -4.49 4.00
CA SER A 545 32.26 -4.11 5.42
C SER A 545 31.81 -5.14 6.47
N ALA A 546 31.10 -6.20 6.10
CA ALA A 546 30.48 -7.15 7.04
C ALA A 546 30.86 -8.62 6.79
N LEU A 547 32.02 -8.90 6.13
CA LEU A 547 32.35 -10.22 5.61
C LEU A 547 33.58 -10.82 6.30
N ASP A 548 33.63 -12.16 6.30
CA ASP A 548 34.86 -12.91 6.65
C ASP A 548 35.92 -12.70 5.59
N SER A 549 37.20 -12.88 5.98
CA SER A 549 38.38 -12.56 5.15
C SER A 549 38.45 -13.35 3.83
N HIS A 550 37.87 -14.57 3.76
CA HIS A 550 37.87 -15.38 2.54
C HIS A 550 36.85 -14.85 1.55
N THR A 551 35.64 -14.66 1.98
CA THR A 551 34.53 -14.09 1.18
C THR A 551 34.84 -12.66 0.72
N GLU A 552 35.55 -11.87 1.53
CA GLU A 552 36.00 -10.52 1.14
C GLU A 552 36.95 -10.56 -0.08
N LYS A 553 37.90 -11.48 -0.12
CA LYS A 553 38.80 -11.63 -1.25
C LYS A 553 38.10 -12.03 -2.55
N GLU A 554 37.12 -12.94 -2.47
CA GLU A 554 36.33 -13.37 -3.61
C GLU A 554 35.52 -12.20 -4.18
N ILE A 555 34.86 -11.44 -3.31
CA ILE A 555 34.10 -10.27 -3.69
C ILE A 555 34.96 -9.18 -4.30
N GLN A 556 36.15 -8.94 -3.72
CA GLN A 556 37.11 -7.97 -4.27
C GLN A 556 37.55 -8.35 -5.68
N ASN A 557 37.87 -9.62 -5.91
CA ASN A 557 38.24 -10.11 -7.24
C ASN A 557 37.10 -9.92 -8.26
N ALA A 558 35.84 -10.19 -7.86
CA ALA A 558 34.68 -9.95 -8.70
C ALA A 558 34.49 -8.45 -9.00
N LEU A 559 34.65 -7.58 -8.01
CA LEU A 559 34.57 -6.12 -8.17
C LEU A 559 35.67 -5.58 -9.09
N ASP A 560 36.90 -6.05 -8.94
CA ASP A 560 38.03 -5.67 -9.79
C ASP A 560 37.81 -6.07 -11.27
N GLN A 561 37.23 -7.25 -11.51
CA GLN A 561 36.81 -7.67 -12.85
C GLN A 561 35.75 -6.76 -13.45
N VAL A 562 34.73 -6.39 -12.66
CA VAL A 562 33.64 -5.53 -13.10
C VAL A 562 34.13 -4.10 -13.36
N ALA A 563 35.10 -3.61 -12.59
CA ALA A 563 35.63 -2.25 -12.72
C ALA A 563 36.56 -2.07 -13.94
N ARG A 564 37.08 -3.15 -14.51
CA ARG A 564 38.01 -3.07 -15.66
C ARG A 564 37.34 -2.34 -16.86
N ASN A 565 38.09 -1.35 -17.39
CA ASN A 565 37.63 -0.52 -18.53
C ASN A 565 36.34 0.27 -18.30
N ARG A 566 35.95 0.52 -17.03
CA ARG A 566 34.81 1.33 -16.67
C ARG A 566 35.20 2.48 -15.76
N THR A 567 34.53 3.60 -15.90
CA THR A 567 34.71 4.72 -14.97
C THR A 567 34.13 4.32 -13.63
N THR A 568 34.98 4.24 -12.60
CA THR A 568 34.58 3.68 -11.30
C THR A 568 34.79 4.69 -10.17
N VAL A 569 33.76 4.94 -9.38
CA VAL A 569 33.81 5.70 -8.13
C VAL A 569 33.67 4.72 -6.98
N VAL A 570 34.70 4.61 -6.14
CA VAL A 570 34.69 3.75 -4.95
C VAL A 570 34.53 4.60 -3.70
N ILE A 571 33.48 4.37 -2.93
CA ILE A 571 33.33 4.97 -1.60
C ILE A 571 33.81 3.91 -0.61
N ALA A 572 35.00 4.14 -0.04
CA ALA A 572 35.66 3.13 0.79
C ALA A 572 35.60 3.48 2.27
N HIS A 573 35.28 2.46 3.07
CA HIS A 573 35.53 2.44 4.51
C HIS A 573 36.71 1.54 4.86
N ARG A 574 37.03 0.56 4.00
CA ARG A 574 38.26 -0.23 4.10
C ARG A 574 39.30 0.28 3.10
N LEU A 575 40.42 0.75 3.61
CA LEU A 575 41.43 1.38 2.79
C LEU A 575 42.25 0.35 1.98
N SER A 576 42.25 -0.93 2.37
CA SER A 576 42.85 -2.03 1.62
C SER A 576 42.27 -2.19 0.20
N THR A 577 41.01 -1.85 0.01
CA THR A 577 40.30 -2.00 -1.28
C THR A 577 40.65 -0.94 -2.32
N ILE A 578 41.33 0.14 -1.91
CA ILE A 578 41.60 1.31 -2.76
C ILE A 578 43.06 1.56 -3.05
N VAL A 579 43.95 0.68 -2.62
CA VAL A 579 45.39 0.81 -2.88
C VAL A 579 45.71 0.94 -4.36
N ASN A 580 44.93 0.24 -5.20
CA ASN A 580 45.09 0.21 -6.66
C ASN A 580 44.30 1.30 -7.38
N ALA A 581 43.63 2.23 -6.66
CA ALA A 581 42.89 3.31 -7.30
C ALA A 581 43.85 4.27 -8.04
N ASP A 582 43.48 4.70 -9.24
CA ASP A 582 44.24 5.67 -10.03
C ASP A 582 44.37 7.03 -9.29
N ASN A 583 43.37 7.37 -8.47
CA ASN A 583 43.40 8.58 -7.67
C ASN A 583 42.51 8.40 -6.43
N ILE A 584 42.97 8.91 -5.30
CA ILE A 584 42.26 8.88 -4.01
C ILE A 584 41.96 10.32 -3.59
N LEU A 585 40.70 10.55 -3.27
CA LEU A 585 40.17 11.85 -2.81
C LEU A 585 39.85 11.73 -1.32
N VAL A 586 40.50 12.53 -0.50
CA VAL A 586 40.27 12.57 0.94
C VAL A 586 39.33 13.70 1.28
N LEU A 587 38.16 13.35 1.73
CA LEU A 587 37.14 14.30 2.14
C LEU A 587 37.13 14.48 3.67
N ASP A 588 37.07 15.73 4.12
CA ASP A 588 36.79 16.05 5.50
C ASP A 588 35.80 17.23 5.58
N ALA A 589 34.80 17.11 6.47
CA ALA A 589 33.78 18.12 6.71
C ALA A 589 33.15 18.73 5.42
N GLY A 590 33.04 17.93 4.34
CA GLY A 590 32.42 18.32 3.06
C GLY A 590 33.34 19.04 2.09
N THR A 591 34.66 19.02 2.33
CA THR A 591 35.69 19.61 1.47
C THR A 591 36.71 18.57 1.06
N LEU A 592 37.34 18.76 -0.11
CA LEU A 592 38.49 17.94 -0.56
C LEU A 592 39.74 18.48 0.11
N ILE A 593 40.42 17.65 0.94
CA ILE A 593 41.61 18.02 1.70
C ILE A 593 42.88 17.53 1.01
N GLU A 594 42.88 16.29 0.54
CA GLU A 594 44.03 15.67 -0.09
C GLU A 594 43.59 14.92 -1.36
N GLN A 595 44.51 14.85 -2.33
CA GLN A 595 44.29 14.11 -3.58
C GLN A 595 45.64 13.55 -4.07
N GLY A 596 45.63 12.32 -4.56
CA GLY A 596 46.81 11.64 -5.11
C GLY A 596 46.68 10.13 -5.12
N THR A 597 47.73 9.43 -5.53
CA THR A 597 47.85 7.97 -5.43
C THR A 597 48.10 7.54 -3.99
N HIS A 598 47.93 6.25 -3.69
CA HIS A 598 48.23 5.69 -2.37
C HIS A 598 49.64 6.04 -1.91
N ALA A 599 50.64 5.83 -2.78
CA ALA A 599 52.04 6.09 -2.45
C ALA A 599 52.34 7.56 -2.16
N GLU A 600 51.75 8.49 -2.95
CA GLU A 600 51.92 9.93 -2.74
C GLU A 600 51.29 10.41 -1.44
N LEU A 601 50.06 9.91 -1.13
CA LEU A 601 49.36 10.30 0.09
C LEU A 601 49.99 9.74 1.36
N MET A 602 50.54 8.53 1.28
CA MET A 602 51.34 7.94 2.37
C MET A 602 52.61 8.74 2.63
N ALA A 603 53.34 9.14 1.55
CA ALA A 603 54.56 9.95 1.67
C ALA A 603 54.30 11.36 2.24
N ARG A 604 53.13 11.93 2.00
CA ARG A 604 52.73 13.24 2.56
C ARG A 604 52.48 13.20 4.07
N GLY A 605 52.17 12.03 4.64
CA GLY A 605 51.92 11.88 6.07
C GLY A 605 50.68 12.61 6.61
N GLY A 606 49.74 12.91 5.74
CA GLY A 606 48.52 13.71 6.07
C GLY A 606 47.40 12.89 6.67
N LEU A 607 46.13 13.35 6.44
CA LEU A 607 44.92 12.72 6.96
C LEU A 607 44.79 11.28 6.44
N TYR A 608 45.08 11.06 5.14
CA TYR A 608 45.07 9.72 4.55
C TYR A 608 45.97 8.73 5.28
N ALA A 609 47.23 9.11 5.48
CA ALA A 609 48.20 8.26 6.16
C ALA A 609 47.78 7.97 7.61
N SER A 610 47.22 8.94 8.31
CA SER A 610 46.67 8.76 9.66
C SER A 610 45.49 7.76 9.68
N LEU A 611 44.55 7.87 8.73
CA LEU A 611 43.42 6.93 8.62
C LEU A 611 43.91 5.52 8.27
N TRP A 612 44.88 5.40 7.35
CA TRP A 612 45.47 4.13 6.95
C TRP A 612 46.13 3.43 8.13
N ASN A 613 47.03 4.12 8.85
CA ASN A 613 47.76 3.54 9.98
C ASN A 613 46.81 3.08 11.08
N ARG A 614 45.81 3.88 11.41
CA ARG A 614 44.81 3.53 12.42
C ARG A 614 43.99 2.28 12.02
N GLN A 615 43.63 2.16 10.75
CA GLN A 615 42.91 0.98 10.28
C GLN A 615 43.78 -0.27 10.32
N ARG A 616 45.04 -0.14 9.90
CA ARG A 616 45.99 -1.23 9.89
C ARG A 616 46.37 -1.71 11.31
N GLU A 617 46.45 -0.80 12.28
CA GLU A 617 46.59 -1.14 13.69
C GLU A 617 45.38 -1.92 14.22
N ALA A 618 44.16 -1.48 13.86
CA ALA A 618 42.95 -2.16 14.26
C ALA A 618 42.80 -3.56 13.61
N GLU A 619 43.23 -3.74 12.37
CA GLU A 619 43.27 -5.05 11.69
C GLU A 619 44.28 -5.99 12.35
N ARG A 620 45.51 -5.53 12.61
CA ARG A 620 46.53 -6.32 13.34
C ARG A 620 46.06 -6.72 14.73
N ALA A 621 45.42 -5.82 15.46
CA ALA A 621 44.88 -6.12 16.78
C ALA A 621 43.80 -7.22 16.73
N ARG A 622 42.94 -7.21 15.69
CA ARG A 622 41.93 -8.25 15.47
C ARG A 622 42.57 -9.60 15.11
N GLU A 623 43.58 -9.61 14.26
CA GLU A 623 44.31 -10.83 13.89
C GLU A 623 44.96 -11.47 15.12
N VAL A 624 45.66 -10.68 15.94
CA VAL A 624 46.28 -11.15 17.20
C VAL A 624 45.24 -11.70 18.16
N LEU A 625 44.08 -11.03 18.29
CA LEU A 625 42.98 -11.52 19.13
C LEU A 625 42.38 -12.82 18.61
N ALA A 626 42.19 -12.94 17.30
CA ALA A 626 41.67 -14.15 16.65
C ALA A 626 42.65 -15.34 16.83
N GLU A 627 43.92 -15.10 16.68
CA GLU A 627 44.97 -16.12 16.93
C GLU A 627 44.99 -16.54 18.40
N ALA A 628 44.93 -15.59 19.34
CA ALA A 628 44.86 -15.88 20.78
C ALA A 628 43.64 -16.73 21.15
N LEU A 629 42.45 -16.38 20.62
CA LEU A 629 41.21 -17.15 20.84
C LEU A 629 41.28 -18.55 20.19
N ALA A 630 41.90 -18.68 19.02
CA ALA A 630 42.11 -19.97 18.37
C ALA A 630 43.09 -20.87 19.14
N GLN A 631 44.13 -20.30 19.75
CA GLN A 631 45.04 -21.01 20.64
C GLN A 631 44.38 -21.45 21.93
N GLU A 632 43.55 -20.60 22.53
CA GLU A 632 42.83 -20.91 23.74
C GLU A 632 41.74 -21.98 23.48
N GLY A 633 41.03 -21.93 22.34
CA GLY A 633 40.10 -22.99 21.89
C GLY A 633 40.79 -24.35 21.70
N ARG A 634 42.05 -24.38 21.16
CA ARG A 634 42.85 -25.61 21.04
C ARG A 634 43.32 -26.13 22.41
N ARG A 635 43.64 -25.26 23.35
CA ARG A 635 44.02 -25.65 24.73
C ARG A 635 42.82 -26.27 25.48
N ILE A 636 41.64 -25.71 25.34
CA ILE A 636 40.44 -26.24 25.99
C ILE A 636 39.96 -27.53 25.30
N GLY A 637 40.06 -27.63 23.97
CA GLY A 637 39.71 -28.84 23.19
C GLY A 637 40.72 -29.99 23.38
N GLY A 638 42.03 -29.68 23.54
CA GLY A 638 43.10 -30.68 23.78
C GLY A 638 43.11 -31.25 25.22
N GLY A 639 42.53 -30.54 26.19
CA GLY A 639 42.43 -30.99 27.57
C GLY A 639 41.35 -32.03 27.85
N ARG A 640 40.44 -32.30 26.92
CA ARG A 640 39.35 -33.27 27.08
C ARG A 640 39.61 -34.68 26.53
N LEU A 641 40.76 -34.93 25.95
CA LEU A 641 41.14 -36.25 25.39
C LEU A 641 42.18 -37.03 26.21
N GLN A 642 42.58 -36.57 27.41
CA GLN A 642 43.44 -37.30 28.32
C GLN A 642 42.89 -37.29 29.74
N SER A 643 41.77 -37.91 29.96
CA SER A 643 41.36 -38.33 31.32
C SER A 643 40.35 -39.48 31.22
N THR A 644 40.89 -40.66 31.65
CA THR A 644 40.17 -41.83 32.17
C THR A 644 39.49 -42.75 31.14
N ALA A 645 40.33 -43.58 30.49
CA ALA A 645 39.94 -44.98 30.37
C ALA A 645 40.24 -45.65 31.73
N SER A 646 39.24 -45.98 32.49
CA SER A 646 39.28 -46.96 33.59
C SER A 646 38.16 -47.97 33.33
N PRO A 647 38.49 -49.27 33.18
CA PRO A 647 37.50 -50.28 32.92
C PRO A 647 36.99 -50.84 34.25
N ALA A 648 35.80 -50.55 34.68
CA ALA A 648 35.02 -51.38 35.63
C ALA A 648 33.57 -50.93 35.67
N LEU A 649 32.70 -51.94 35.42
CA LEU A 649 31.24 -52.03 35.69
C LEU A 649 30.34 -52.11 34.46
N GLU A 650 30.57 -53.19 33.67
CA GLU A 650 29.43 -54.03 33.20
C GLU A 650 28.93 -54.80 34.40
N GLN A 651 27.70 -54.52 34.83
CA GLN A 651 26.70 -55.46 35.38
C GLN A 651 25.63 -54.68 36.07
N GLU A 652 24.39 -55.05 35.73
CA GLU A 652 23.11 -54.62 36.28
C GLU A 652 22.29 -53.58 35.52
N ALA A 653 21.59 -54.11 34.49
CA ALA A 653 20.29 -53.60 34.03
C ALA A 653 19.46 -54.74 33.49
N HIS A 654 18.92 -55.54 34.38
CA HIS A 654 17.67 -56.31 34.15
C HIS A 654 16.94 -56.35 35.47
N SER A 655 15.99 -55.46 35.66
CA SER A 655 14.70 -55.65 36.33
C SER A 655 13.84 -54.40 36.08
#